data_a3836ee3648907cca6b9347431d030a7
#
_entry.id   a3836ee3648907cca6b9347431d030a7
#
_cell.length_a   1.000
_cell.length_b   1.000
_cell.length_c   1.000
_cell.angle_alpha   90.00
_cell.angle_beta   90.00
_cell.angle_gamma   90.00
#
_symmetry.space_group_name_H-M   'P 1'
#
loop_
_entity.id
_entity.type
_entity.pdbx_description
1 polymer ?
#
loop_
_entity_poly.entity_id
_entity_poly.type
_entity_poly.pdbx_seq_one_letter_code
_entity_poly.pdbx_strand_id
1 'polypeptide(L)'
;FDINPDDIEDLTVLKGANATALFGSRAGNGAIVVTTKKGRKSKGIGVEVNQSTMFDKAAFMPRYQNEYGGGDGGWLTFNYNSTMPAEWQALNGKRYRDFTDDASWGPKIDGSEYIPWYAFIPGHARSGKTASFTPQPNNAQDFWNTGVTANTNVSFSQNNGAGQSLRVSYTNQNIKGMLPNTKSLRNTLNANFSMELGSIFTIGANLTYTNQLISGEFSDGYANNSSGNFSQWFHRDLDINILKELSGLKTPIGTLPSWNFRRNPGSWNAAAPQNSVWAGNYWYNPYSYFENIQRNQRRDRLYGDINMTVKFSKNLKFKGSIRKDQFNGNVENIDPNILQSSGGQTGLLASYGTSNTINNEWNFEGILAYNNTFGDFVVSANVGANRLNIRNRAVSMNTNNGLNVPGLYAIANSKTVPTISNSRSDQQANSLFVFGDVEYKKFLSLTYAVRNDWFSTLPSSNNSLLSPSVGGAFVFSEFTKSALPWLNFGKVFGSWGKKPKTLNPYALNLNYSVNPLLWGTNFLMSTPDGSPDANLRGALTTTWEAGLDLRFAKNKVRMNLTYYNENNRDEPLGVTVSGVSGFTSQTINAAWVSRSGLELELGVDIMKKKDFNWTINTTAAYLLAVSYTHLRAHETKANL
;
A
#
# COMPACT_ATOMS: atom_id res chain seq x y z
N PHE A 1 -0.74 -2.17 6.96
CA PHE A 1 -0.95 -1.46 8.24
C PHE A 1 -0.08 -2.10 9.31
N ASP A 2 0.68 -1.29 10.07
CA ASP A 2 1.56 -1.78 11.14
C ASP A 2 0.85 -1.81 12.50
N ILE A 3 -0.45 -1.48 12.54
CA ILE A 3 -1.26 -1.50 13.76
C ILE A 3 -1.82 -2.90 13.94
N ASN A 4 -1.59 -3.48 15.12
CA ASN A 4 -2.09 -4.80 15.45
C ASN A 4 -3.58 -4.73 15.85
N PRO A 5 -4.50 -5.45 15.17
CA PRO A 5 -5.92 -5.44 15.50
C PRO A 5 -6.24 -5.88 16.94
N ASP A 6 -5.45 -6.80 17.51
CA ASP A 6 -5.66 -7.30 18.88
C ASP A 6 -5.46 -6.22 19.95
N ASP A 7 -4.74 -5.12 19.62
CA ASP A 7 -4.49 -4.00 20.51
C ASP A 7 -5.48 -2.85 20.33
N ILE A 8 -6.41 -2.94 19.37
CA ILE A 8 -7.43 -1.91 19.11
C ILE A 8 -8.63 -2.11 20.01
N GLU A 9 -9.07 -1.04 20.69
CA GLU A 9 -10.32 -0.98 21.44
C GLU A 9 -11.45 -0.40 20.59
N ASP A 10 -11.17 0.70 19.88
CA ASP A 10 -12.13 1.42 19.03
C ASP A 10 -11.44 2.04 17.82
N LEU A 11 -12.21 2.17 16.75
CA LEU A 11 -11.78 2.77 15.50
C LEU A 11 -12.83 3.77 15.04
N THR A 12 -12.46 5.06 15.06
CA THR A 12 -13.34 6.15 14.65
C THR A 12 -12.85 6.75 13.32
N VAL A 13 -13.72 6.79 12.31
CA VAL A 13 -13.43 7.43 11.02
C VAL A 13 -13.96 8.87 11.05
N LEU A 14 -13.06 9.84 11.01
CA LEU A 14 -13.41 11.25 10.90
C LEU A 14 -13.40 11.63 9.42
N LYS A 15 -14.56 12.09 8.94
CA LYS A 15 -14.76 12.54 7.56
C LYS A 15 -14.70 14.06 7.49
N GLY A 16 -14.51 14.58 6.27
CA GLY A 16 -14.67 15.99 5.95
C GLY A 16 -13.67 16.95 6.60
N ALA A 17 -14.08 18.21 6.68
CA ALA A 17 -13.23 19.32 7.14
C ALA A 17 -12.90 19.27 8.64
N ASN A 18 -13.74 18.64 9.44
CA ASN A 18 -13.52 18.51 10.88
C ASN A 18 -12.25 17.72 11.21
N ALA A 19 -11.91 16.70 10.40
CA ALA A 19 -10.66 15.96 10.55
C ALA A 19 -9.43 16.85 10.35
N THR A 20 -9.47 17.73 9.33
CA THR A 20 -8.36 18.66 9.04
C THR A 20 -8.19 19.72 10.13
N ALA A 21 -9.27 20.25 10.67
CA ALA A 21 -9.21 21.23 11.73
C ALA A 21 -8.60 20.67 13.03
N LEU A 22 -8.79 19.39 13.30
CA LEU A 22 -8.20 18.72 14.46
C LEU A 22 -6.78 18.23 14.23
N PHE A 23 -6.51 17.60 13.07
CA PHE A 23 -5.25 16.89 12.79
C PHE A 23 -4.36 17.57 11.74
N GLY A 24 -4.75 18.75 11.25
CA GLY A 24 -4.01 19.53 10.25
C GLY A 24 -4.21 19.04 8.82
N SER A 25 -3.43 19.60 7.89
CA SER A 25 -3.54 19.34 6.45
C SER A 25 -3.37 17.86 6.05
N ARG A 26 -2.66 17.05 6.86
CA ARG A 26 -2.50 15.61 6.65
C ARG A 26 -3.83 14.84 6.71
N ALA A 27 -4.81 15.36 7.42
CA ALA A 27 -6.17 14.80 7.51
C ALA A 27 -7.13 15.35 6.44
N GLY A 28 -6.62 15.95 5.37
CA GLY A 28 -7.40 16.52 4.28
C GLY A 28 -8.35 15.52 3.59
N ASN A 29 -8.01 14.24 3.60
CA ASN A 29 -8.84 13.14 3.08
C ASN A 29 -9.57 12.37 4.18
N GLY A 30 -9.70 12.95 5.39
CA GLY A 30 -10.21 12.30 6.58
C GLY A 30 -9.11 11.76 7.49
N ALA A 31 -9.49 11.25 8.65
CA ALA A 31 -8.59 10.63 9.62
C ALA A 31 -9.22 9.37 10.23
N ILE A 32 -8.42 8.35 10.45
CA ILE A 32 -8.80 7.18 11.22
C ILE A 32 -8.15 7.33 12.59
N VAL A 33 -8.97 7.52 13.63
CA VAL A 33 -8.53 7.60 15.02
C VAL A 33 -8.61 6.22 15.61
N VAL A 34 -7.47 5.68 16.02
CA VAL A 34 -7.37 4.37 16.67
C VAL A 34 -7.18 4.56 18.16
N THR A 35 -8.10 4.02 18.95
CA THR A 35 -7.97 3.94 20.40
C THR A 35 -7.46 2.56 20.78
N THR A 36 -6.33 2.50 21.48
CA THR A 36 -5.74 1.24 21.92
C THR A 36 -6.34 0.76 23.23
N LYS A 37 -6.39 -0.57 23.41
CA LYS A 37 -6.82 -1.21 24.66
C LYS A 37 -5.94 -0.77 25.82
N LYS A 38 -6.59 -0.48 26.97
CA LYS A 38 -5.93 -0.12 28.23
C LYS A 38 -5.99 -1.27 29.23
N GLY A 39 -5.26 -1.13 30.34
CA GLY A 39 -5.37 -2.05 31.46
C GLY A 39 -6.79 -2.08 32.01
N ARG A 40 -7.38 -3.27 32.14
CA ARG A 40 -8.71 -3.50 32.67
C ARG A 40 -8.64 -4.20 34.02
N LYS A 41 -9.62 -3.95 34.90
CA LYS A 41 -9.79 -4.73 36.09
C LYS A 41 -10.22 -6.14 35.71
N SER A 42 -9.40 -7.13 36.00
CA SER A 42 -9.65 -8.53 35.66
C SER A 42 -9.88 -9.37 36.88
N LYS A 43 -10.67 -10.45 36.74
CA LYS A 43 -10.71 -11.55 37.71
C LYS A 43 -9.54 -12.47 37.38
N GLY A 44 -8.64 -12.73 38.34
CA GLY A 44 -7.44 -13.54 38.16
C GLY A 44 -6.22 -12.75 37.73
N ILE A 45 -5.28 -13.41 37.04
CA ILE A 45 -3.96 -12.86 36.66
C ILE A 45 -4.01 -11.88 35.49
N GLY A 46 -5.15 -11.70 34.82
CA GLY A 46 -5.33 -10.73 33.74
C GLY A 46 -4.63 -11.09 32.41
N VAL A 47 -4.34 -12.37 32.19
CA VAL A 47 -3.75 -12.86 30.93
C VAL A 47 -4.86 -13.25 29.95
N GLU A 48 -4.70 -12.82 28.69
CA GLU A 48 -5.56 -13.19 27.57
C GLU A 48 -4.67 -13.72 26.42
N VAL A 49 -5.08 -14.84 25.81
CA VAL A 49 -4.42 -15.45 24.67
C VAL A 49 -5.40 -15.51 23.51
N ASN A 50 -5.00 -14.97 22.37
CA ASN A 50 -5.77 -14.98 21.12
C ASN A 50 -4.99 -15.71 20.05
N GLN A 51 -5.64 -16.64 19.35
CA GLN A 51 -5.08 -17.34 18.20
C GLN A 51 -6.03 -17.24 17.03
N SER A 52 -5.56 -16.80 15.86
CA SER A 52 -6.31 -16.83 14.62
C SER A 52 -5.49 -17.41 13.49
N THR A 53 -6.16 -18.16 12.61
CA THR A 53 -5.55 -18.69 11.39
C THR A 53 -6.46 -18.37 10.22
N MET A 54 -5.90 -17.77 9.17
CA MET A 54 -6.60 -17.41 7.96
C MET A 54 -5.99 -18.15 6.77
N PHE A 55 -6.84 -18.58 5.84
CA PHE A 55 -6.44 -19.23 4.61
C PHE A 55 -6.91 -18.40 3.42
N ASP A 56 -5.98 -18.08 2.51
CA ASP A 56 -6.23 -17.28 1.33
C ASP A 56 -6.07 -18.13 0.07
N LYS A 57 -7.03 -18.03 -0.85
CA LYS A 57 -6.97 -18.71 -2.16
C LYS A 57 -7.33 -17.73 -3.28
N ALA A 58 -6.70 -17.89 -4.44
CA ALA A 58 -7.09 -17.20 -5.65
C ALA A 58 -8.52 -17.62 -6.06
N ALA A 59 -9.48 -16.68 -5.98
CA ALA A 59 -10.90 -16.98 -6.16
C ALA A 59 -11.40 -16.70 -7.58
N PHE A 60 -10.86 -15.66 -8.23
CA PHE A 60 -11.34 -15.19 -9.53
C PHE A 60 -10.21 -15.20 -10.54
N MET A 61 -10.43 -15.85 -11.67
CA MET A 61 -9.54 -15.88 -12.82
C MET A 61 -10.27 -15.36 -14.05
N PRO A 62 -9.56 -14.75 -15.03
CA PRO A 62 -10.11 -14.47 -16.34
C PRO A 62 -10.68 -15.75 -17.00
N ARG A 63 -11.62 -15.59 -17.91
CA ARG A 63 -12.07 -16.68 -18.75
C ARG A 63 -11.05 -16.90 -19.85
N TYR A 64 -10.31 -17.99 -19.77
CA TYR A 64 -9.32 -18.38 -20.77
C TYR A 64 -9.94 -19.25 -21.86
N GLN A 65 -9.42 -19.13 -23.09
CA GLN A 65 -9.68 -20.11 -24.13
C GLN A 65 -8.95 -21.43 -23.80
N ASN A 66 -9.48 -22.57 -24.23
CA ASN A 66 -8.89 -23.89 -24.04
C ASN A 66 -8.98 -24.76 -25.34
N GLU A 67 -9.11 -24.10 -26.49
CA GLU A 67 -9.21 -24.74 -27.79
C GLU A 67 -7.87 -24.80 -28.52
N TYR A 68 -7.01 -23.82 -28.32
CA TYR A 68 -5.70 -23.70 -28.95
C TYR A 68 -4.60 -23.74 -27.90
N GLY A 69 -3.52 -24.47 -28.21
CA GLY A 69 -2.34 -24.57 -27.36
C GLY A 69 -1.33 -23.46 -27.60
N GLY A 70 -0.14 -23.66 -27.08
CA GLY A 70 0.94 -22.66 -27.18
C GLY A 70 1.53 -22.53 -28.57
N GLY A 71 2.16 -21.36 -28.80
CA GLY A 71 2.73 -20.93 -30.07
C GLY A 71 1.81 -20.00 -30.86
N ASP A 72 2.24 -19.57 -32.02
CA ASP A 72 1.54 -18.68 -32.96
C ASP A 72 1.24 -19.34 -34.31
N GLY A 73 1.68 -20.58 -34.52
CA GLY A 73 1.61 -21.30 -35.79
C GLY A 73 1.13 -22.73 -35.68
N GLY A 74 1.28 -23.47 -36.78
CA GLY A 74 0.90 -24.87 -36.87
C GLY A 74 1.91 -25.84 -36.25
N TRP A 75 1.71 -27.12 -36.55
CA TRP A 75 2.62 -28.18 -36.12
C TRP A 75 3.97 -28.12 -36.85
N LEU A 76 5.05 -28.34 -36.11
CA LEU A 76 6.40 -28.57 -36.58
C LEU A 76 6.73 -30.06 -36.47
N THR A 77 7.63 -30.57 -37.33
CA THR A 77 8.12 -31.95 -37.28
C THR A 77 9.56 -31.96 -36.73
N PHE A 78 9.81 -32.83 -35.75
CA PHE A 78 11.14 -32.99 -35.19
C PHE A 78 11.96 -33.98 -36.03
N ASN A 79 13.13 -33.56 -36.49
CA ASN A 79 14.07 -34.37 -37.22
C ASN A 79 15.33 -34.56 -36.37
N TYR A 80 15.58 -35.78 -35.91
CA TYR A 80 16.75 -36.12 -35.16
C TYR A 80 17.99 -36.19 -36.02
N ASN A 81 19.12 -35.76 -35.46
CA ASN A 81 20.47 -35.98 -36.05
C ASN A 81 21.44 -36.40 -34.94
N SER A 82 22.59 -36.99 -35.32
CA SER A 82 23.57 -37.57 -34.39
C SER A 82 24.30 -36.58 -33.47
N THR A 83 24.13 -35.26 -33.67
CA THR A 83 24.69 -34.22 -32.79
C THR A 83 23.73 -33.91 -31.60
N MET A 84 22.52 -34.43 -31.63
CA MET A 84 21.50 -34.24 -30.64
C MET A 84 21.66 -35.28 -29.50
N PRO A 85 21.14 -35.00 -28.28
CA PRO A 85 21.07 -35.98 -27.21
C PRO A 85 20.41 -37.29 -27.65
N ALA A 86 20.99 -38.42 -27.28
CA ALA A 86 20.58 -39.75 -27.80
C ALA A 86 19.13 -40.10 -27.43
N GLU A 87 18.65 -39.66 -26.29
CA GLU A 87 17.27 -39.86 -25.84
C GLU A 87 16.22 -39.19 -26.75
N TRP A 88 16.62 -38.20 -27.57
CA TRP A 88 15.70 -37.57 -28.52
C TRP A 88 15.48 -38.41 -29.80
N GLN A 89 16.25 -39.45 -30.02
CA GLN A 89 16.11 -40.31 -31.20
C GLN A 89 14.69 -40.91 -31.28
N ALA A 90 14.08 -41.27 -30.15
CA ALA A 90 12.71 -41.80 -30.07
C ALA A 90 11.64 -40.76 -30.48
N LEU A 91 11.96 -39.51 -30.58
CA LEU A 91 11.08 -38.40 -30.96
C LEU A 91 11.13 -38.10 -32.47
N ASN A 92 12.04 -38.73 -33.20
CA ASN A 92 12.24 -38.47 -34.65
C ASN A 92 10.94 -38.69 -35.45
N GLY A 93 10.63 -37.75 -36.34
CA GLY A 93 9.43 -37.77 -37.20
C GLY A 93 8.13 -37.37 -36.47
N LYS A 94 8.15 -37.14 -35.15
CA LYS A 94 6.97 -36.73 -34.39
C LYS A 94 6.78 -35.23 -34.41
N ARG A 95 5.56 -34.80 -34.20
CA ARG A 95 5.19 -33.37 -34.23
C ARG A 95 5.36 -32.71 -32.88
N TYR A 96 5.69 -31.44 -32.92
CA TYR A 96 5.72 -30.52 -31.77
C TYR A 96 5.22 -29.13 -32.19
N ARG A 97 4.83 -28.32 -31.21
CA ARG A 97 4.43 -26.92 -31.45
C ARG A 97 5.60 -25.97 -31.31
N ASP A 98 5.46 -24.73 -31.76
CA ASP A 98 6.45 -23.70 -31.50
C ASP A 98 6.55 -23.43 -29.99
N PHE A 99 7.78 -23.56 -29.46
CA PHE A 99 8.10 -23.27 -28.07
C PHE A 99 8.79 -21.92 -27.90
N THR A 100 9.09 -21.21 -28.97
CA THR A 100 9.80 -19.94 -28.91
C THR A 100 8.87 -18.76 -28.72
N ASP A 101 7.65 -18.86 -29.21
CA ASP A 101 6.59 -17.90 -28.96
C ASP A 101 5.89 -18.19 -27.64
N ASP A 102 5.38 -17.19 -26.95
CA ASP A 102 4.65 -17.31 -25.68
C ASP A 102 3.14 -17.06 -25.81
N ALA A 103 2.64 -16.79 -27.01
CA ALA A 103 1.21 -16.72 -27.31
C ALA A 103 0.54 -18.09 -27.23
N SER A 104 -0.76 -18.14 -27.00
CA SER A 104 -1.56 -19.36 -26.96
C SER A 104 -2.55 -19.41 -28.13
N TRP A 105 -2.00 -19.29 -29.35
CA TRP A 105 -2.70 -19.33 -30.63
C TRP A 105 -2.01 -20.30 -31.63
N GLY A 106 -1.40 -21.34 -31.09
CA GLY A 106 -0.80 -22.45 -31.84
C GLY A 106 -1.81 -23.46 -32.35
N PRO A 107 -1.45 -24.75 -32.49
CA PRO A 107 -2.34 -25.77 -33.01
C PRO A 107 -3.60 -25.93 -32.15
N LYS A 108 -4.72 -26.32 -32.81
CA LYS A 108 -5.94 -26.72 -32.12
C LYS A 108 -5.68 -27.95 -31.28
N ILE A 109 -6.12 -27.91 -30.02
CA ILE A 109 -6.00 -29.03 -29.08
C ILE A 109 -6.98 -30.13 -29.48
N ASP A 110 -6.43 -31.29 -29.86
CA ASP A 110 -7.17 -32.42 -30.46
C ASP A 110 -6.99 -33.76 -29.72
N GLY A 111 -6.24 -33.75 -28.60
CA GLY A 111 -5.92 -34.96 -27.83
C GLY A 111 -4.87 -35.87 -28.45
N SER A 112 -4.36 -35.55 -29.62
CA SER A 112 -3.40 -36.37 -30.35
C SER A 112 -2.00 -36.34 -29.72
N GLU A 113 -1.17 -37.31 -30.12
CA GLU A 113 0.21 -37.44 -29.65
C GLU A 113 1.08 -36.28 -30.18
N TYR A 114 1.90 -35.69 -29.29
CA TYR A 114 2.88 -34.67 -29.63
C TYR A 114 4.11 -34.76 -28.71
N ILE A 115 5.18 -34.03 -29.03
CA ILE A 115 6.35 -33.90 -28.20
C ILE A 115 6.16 -32.65 -27.29
N PRO A 116 5.99 -32.81 -25.98
CA PRO A 116 5.90 -31.69 -25.06
C PRO A 116 7.29 -31.09 -24.78
N TRP A 117 7.32 -29.84 -24.27
CA TRP A 117 8.57 -29.10 -24.00
C TRP A 117 9.55 -29.90 -23.11
N TYR A 118 9.06 -30.56 -22.08
CA TYR A 118 9.89 -31.28 -21.13
C TYR A 118 10.54 -32.55 -21.71
N ALA A 119 10.05 -33.07 -22.83
CA ALA A 119 10.67 -34.22 -23.51
C ALA A 119 12.09 -33.91 -24.00
N PHE A 120 12.42 -32.63 -24.25
CA PHE A 120 13.74 -32.17 -24.66
C PHE A 120 14.68 -31.85 -23.50
N ILE A 121 14.23 -32.01 -22.27
CA ILE A 121 15.06 -31.79 -21.08
C ILE A 121 15.51 -33.15 -20.54
N PRO A 122 16.80 -33.41 -20.44
CA PRO A 122 17.30 -34.68 -19.92
C PRO A 122 17.24 -34.76 -18.38
N GLY A 123 17.39 -35.95 -17.83
CA GLY A 123 17.57 -36.18 -16.38
C GLY A 123 16.28 -36.40 -15.59
N HIS A 124 15.15 -36.63 -16.26
CA HIS A 124 13.90 -36.98 -15.57
C HIS A 124 13.10 -38.06 -16.33
N ALA A 125 12.12 -38.69 -15.67
CA ALA A 125 11.39 -39.85 -16.19
C ALA A 125 10.58 -39.61 -17.47
N ARG A 126 10.29 -38.36 -17.84
CA ARG A 126 9.53 -37.96 -19.06
C ARG A 126 10.40 -37.52 -20.22
N SER A 127 11.74 -37.50 -20.05
CA SER A 127 12.69 -37.16 -21.12
C SER A 127 12.54 -38.13 -22.29
N GLY A 128 12.58 -37.63 -23.52
CA GLY A 128 12.43 -38.42 -24.74
C GLY A 128 11.05 -39.08 -24.97
N LYS A 129 10.04 -38.65 -24.22
CA LYS A 129 8.66 -39.24 -24.30
C LYS A 129 7.66 -38.24 -24.84
N THR A 130 6.70 -38.73 -25.58
CA THR A 130 5.53 -37.99 -26.06
C THR A 130 4.41 -37.96 -25.03
N ALA A 131 3.44 -37.08 -25.27
CA ALA A 131 2.23 -36.92 -24.45
C ALA A 131 1.02 -36.62 -25.34
N SER A 132 -0.19 -36.73 -24.80
CA SER A 132 -1.42 -36.28 -25.45
C SER A 132 -1.52 -34.75 -25.37
N PHE A 133 -1.88 -34.12 -26.47
CA PHE A 133 -2.07 -32.67 -26.56
C PHE A 133 -3.44 -32.28 -25.97
N THR A 134 -3.47 -31.97 -24.70
CA THR A 134 -4.68 -31.72 -23.92
C THR A 134 -4.65 -30.32 -23.28
N PRO A 135 -5.81 -29.67 -23.12
CA PRO A 135 -5.88 -28.37 -22.45
C PRO A 135 -5.62 -28.51 -20.96
N GLN A 136 -5.06 -27.46 -20.37
CA GLN A 136 -4.85 -27.32 -18.93
C GLN A 136 -5.66 -26.11 -18.42
N PRO A 137 -7.00 -26.23 -18.28
CA PRO A 137 -7.89 -25.10 -18.09
C PRO A 137 -7.62 -24.31 -16.80
N ASN A 138 -7.08 -24.96 -15.77
CA ASN A 138 -6.82 -24.35 -14.46
C ASN A 138 -5.35 -23.97 -14.24
N ASN A 139 -4.48 -24.08 -15.24
CA ASN A 139 -3.04 -23.92 -15.02
C ASN A 139 -2.65 -22.56 -14.40
N ALA A 140 -3.31 -21.46 -14.78
CA ALA A 140 -3.08 -20.16 -14.15
C ALA A 140 -3.58 -20.09 -12.70
N GLN A 141 -4.66 -20.80 -12.37
CA GLN A 141 -5.21 -20.88 -11.01
C GLN A 141 -4.39 -21.79 -10.10
N ASP A 142 -3.96 -22.94 -10.61
CA ASP A 142 -3.25 -23.96 -9.85
C ASP A 142 -1.80 -23.55 -9.51
N PHE A 143 -1.30 -22.48 -10.14
CA PHE A 143 0.00 -21.87 -9.80
C PHE A 143 0.02 -21.32 -8.36
N TRP A 144 -1.10 -20.75 -7.90
CA TRP A 144 -1.17 -20.08 -6.62
C TRP A 144 -1.24 -21.05 -5.46
N ASN A 145 -0.36 -20.89 -4.49
CA ASN A 145 -0.45 -21.63 -3.24
C ASN A 145 -1.66 -21.17 -2.41
N THR A 146 -2.10 -22.00 -1.47
CA THR A 146 -2.94 -21.50 -0.37
C THR A 146 -2.08 -20.66 0.56
N GLY A 147 -2.39 -19.37 0.65
CA GLY A 147 -1.80 -18.49 1.64
C GLY A 147 -2.26 -18.88 3.05
N VAL A 148 -1.37 -18.78 4.03
CA VAL A 148 -1.69 -19.06 5.44
C VAL A 148 -1.16 -17.94 6.30
N THR A 149 -2.04 -17.30 7.07
CA THR A 149 -1.68 -16.32 8.09
C THR A 149 -2.02 -16.87 9.46
N ALA A 150 -1.02 -17.13 10.28
CA ALA A 150 -1.17 -17.50 11.69
C ALA A 150 -0.82 -16.30 12.56
N ASN A 151 -1.72 -15.90 13.47
CA ASN A 151 -1.55 -14.78 14.38
C ASN A 151 -1.78 -15.26 15.81
N THR A 152 -0.77 -15.10 16.67
CA THR A 152 -0.81 -15.45 18.09
C THR A 152 -0.57 -14.20 18.92
N ASN A 153 -1.53 -13.79 19.72
CA ASN A 153 -1.42 -12.67 20.65
C ASN A 153 -1.51 -13.16 22.09
N VAL A 154 -0.61 -12.67 22.94
CA VAL A 154 -0.65 -12.85 24.38
C VAL A 154 -0.61 -11.49 25.03
N SER A 155 -1.59 -11.17 25.88
CA SER A 155 -1.63 -9.91 26.60
C SER A 155 -1.84 -10.08 28.09
N PHE A 156 -1.17 -9.22 28.85
CA PHE A 156 -1.37 -9.05 30.29
C PHE A 156 -2.04 -7.70 30.53
N SER A 157 -3.08 -7.68 31.35
CA SER A 157 -3.85 -6.47 31.63
C SER A 157 -4.18 -6.38 33.11
N GLN A 158 -3.83 -5.25 33.74
CA GLN A 158 -4.11 -4.99 35.14
C GLN A 158 -4.59 -3.54 35.35
N ASN A 159 -5.53 -3.36 36.25
CA ASN A 159 -5.99 -2.07 36.77
C ASN A 159 -6.31 -2.22 38.25
N ASN A 160 -5.63 -1.44 39.08
CA ASN A 160 -5.79 -1.54 40.54
C ASN A 160 -7.03 -0.83 41.10
N GLY A 161 -7.81 -0.15 40.24
CA GLY A 161 -8.97 0.65 40.66
C GLY A 161 -8.63 1.97 41.36
N ALA A 162 -7.34 2.23 41.64
CA ALA A 162 -6.80 3.44 42.26
C ALA A 162 -6.07 4.35 41.25
N GLY A 163 -6.53 4.35 40.01
CA GLY A 163 -5.98 5.21 38.96
C GLY A 163 -4.73 4.68 38.24
N GLN A 164 -4.31 3.45 38.50
CA GLN A 164 -3.19 2.84 37.78
C GLN A 164 -3.69 1.75 36.86
N SER A 165 -3.26 1.79 35.59
CA SER A 165 -3.55 0.75 34.61
C SER A 165 -2.29 0.41 33.79
N LEU A 166 -2.12 -0.88 33.52
CA LEU A 166 -1.04 -1.42 32.70
C LEU A 166 -1.61 -2.49 31.77
N ARG A 167 -1.27 -2.41 30.49
CA ARG A 167 -1.44 -3.50 29.54
C ARG A 167 -0.16 -3.69 28.75
N VAL A 168 0.30 -4.92 28.67
CA VAL A 168 1.42 -5.32 27.79
C VAL A 168 0.92 -6.45 26.92
N SER A 169 1.17 -6.37 25.62
CA SER A 169 0.83 -7.44 24.68
C SER A 169 1.98 -7.74 23.74
N TYR A 170 2.12 -9.01 23.43
CA TYR A 170 3.02 -9.50 22.39
C TYR A 170 2.24 -10.25 21.34
N THR A 171 2.51 -9.95 20.07
CA THR A 171 1.87 -10.61 18.93
C THR A 171 2.94 -11.13 17.98
N ASN A 172 2.84 -12.40 17.64
CA ASN A 172 3.60 -13.04 16.58
C ASN A 172 2.66 -13.32 15.41
N GLN A 173 3.00 -12.83 14.23
CA GLN A 173 2.28 -13.11 13.00
C GLN A 173 3.23 -13.77 12.00
N ASN A 174 2.84 -14.96 11.52
CA ASN A 174 3.55 -15.72 10.50
C ASN A 174 2.67 -15.85 9.26
N ILE A 175 3.18 -15.39 8.12
CA ILE A 175 2.48 -15.42 6.83
C ILE A 175 3.28 -16.26 5.85
N LYS A 176 2.63 -17.26 5.23
CA LYS A 176 3.05 -17.88 3.97
C LYS A 176 2.17 -17.29 2.87
N GLY A 177 2.78 -16.67 1.88
CA GLY A 177 2.04 -16.03 0.79
C GLY A 177 1.51 -17.02 -0.24
N MET A 178 0.66 -16.52 -1.14
CA MET A 178 0.15 -17.30 -2.26
C MET A 178 1.18 -17.50 -3.38
N LEU A 179 2.11 -16.55 -3.59
CA LEU A 179 3.23 -16.75 -4.51
C LEU A 179 4.26 -17.73 -3.92
N PRO A 180 4.91 -18.55 -4.76
CA PRO A 180 5.94 -19.46 -4.28
C PRO A 180 7.04 -18.74 -3.50
N ASN A 181 7.57 -19.37 -2.46
CA ASN A 181 8.68 -18.87 -1.62
C ASN A 181 8.48 -17.52 -0.93
N THR A 182 7.22 -17.02 -0.83
CA THR A 182 6.93 -15.77 -0.13
C THR A 182 6.53 -16.00 1.31
N LYS A 183 7.14 -15.26 2.23
CA LYS A 183 6.86 -15.35 3.67
C LYS A 183 7.07 -14.00 4.36
N SER A 184 6.35 -13.80 5.46
CA SER A 184 6.56 -12.67 6.37
C SER A 184 6.45 -13.14 7.83
N LEU A 185 7.38 -12.71 8.66
CA LEU A 185 7.35 -12.89 10.10
C LEU A 185 7.32 -11.51 10.75
N ARG A 186 6.27 -11.23 11.54
CA ARG A 186 6.14 -9.97 12.27
C ARG A 186 5.94 -10.21 13.75
N ASN A 187 6.74 -9.52 14.56
CA ASN A 187 6.63 -9.49 16.01
C ASN A 187 6.25 -8.06 16.43
N THR A 188 5.22 -7.94 17.25
CA THR A 188 4.74 -6.65 17.77
C THR A 188 4.67 -6.72 19.29
N LEU A 189 5.31 -5.77 19.95
CA LEU A 189 5.22 -5.54 21.40
C LEU A 189 4.51 -4.21 21.61
N ASN A 190 3.40 -4.21 22.34
CA ASN A 190 2.69 -3.01 22.76
C ASN A 190 2.67 -2.91 24.28
N ALA A 191 2.93 -1.71 24.81
CA ALA A 191 2.80 -1.39 26.22
C ALA A 191 1.96 -0.12 26.38
N ASN A 192 0.88 -0.21 27.14
CA ASN A 192 0.00 0.90 27.51
C ASN A 192 -0.03 1.04 29.03
N PHE A 193 0.36 2.22 29.50
CA PHE A 193 0.42 2.56 30.90
C PHE A 193 -0.34 3.85 31.18
N SER A 194 -1.04 3.93 32.32
CA SER A 194 -1.62 5.17 32.82
C SER A 194 -1.59 5.17 34.35
N MET A 195 -1.26 6.32 34.94
CA MET A 195 -1.20 6.50 36.38
C MET A 195 -1.73 7.88 36.78
N GLU A 196 -2.64 7.91 37.73
CA GLU A 196 -3.09 9.13 38.42
C GLU A 196 -2.17 9.41 39.62
N LEU A 197 -1.60 10.61 39.68
CA LEU A 197 -0.76 11.11 40.76
C LEU A 197 -1.53 12.18 41.51
N GLY A 198 -2.17 11.77 42.59
CA GLY A 198 -3.13 12.59 43.30
C GLY A 198 -4.38 12.91 42.47
N SER A 199 -5.02 14.05 42.75
CA SER A 199 -6.22 14.50 42.02
C SER A 199 -5.90 15.39 40.80
N ILE A 200 -4.66 15.83 40.67
CA ILE A 200 -4.26 16.87 39.72
C ILE A 200 -3.60 16.28 38.46
N PHE A 201 -2.69 15.33 38.59
CA PHE A 201 -1.88 14.83 37.50
C PHE A 201 -2.32 13.44 37.05
N THR A 202 -2.34 13.24 35.72
CA THR A 202 -2.42 11.91 35.12
C THR A 202 -1.31 11.80 34.10
N ILE A 203 -0.48 10.75 34.17
CA ILE A 203 0.58 10.46 33.22
C ILE A 203 0.19 9.19 32.46
N GLY A 204 0.42 9.17 31.17
CA GLY A 204 0.18 8.01 30.31
C GLY A 204 1.31 7.80 29.32
N ALA A 205 1.47 6.56 28.89
CA ALA A 205 2.34 6.18 27.79
C ALA A 205 1.70 5.05 27.00
N ASN A 206 1.79 5.12 25.67
CA ASN A 206 1.43 4.03 24.76
C ASN A 206 2.56 3.88 23.76
N LEU A 207 3.28 2.76 23.80
CA LEU A 207 4.44 2.49 22.98
C LEU A 207 4.26 1.16 22.25
N THR A 208 4.52 1.15 20.95
CA THR A 208 4.49 -0.05 20.12
C THR A 208 5.82 -0.18 19.38
N TYR A 209 6.43 -1.33 19.51
CA TYR A 209 7.58 -1.73 18.70
C TYR A 209 7.19 -2.89 17.80
N THR A 210 7.50 -2.79 16.52
CA THR A 210 7.26 -3.84 15.52
C THR A 210 8.56 -4.16 14.79
N ASN A 211 8.90 -5.44 14.75
CA ASN A 211 9.94 -5.99 13.89
C ASN A 211 9.28 -6.89 12.85
N GLN A 212 9.60 -6.70 11.58
CA GLN A 212 9.07 -7.52 10.48
C GLN A 212 10.18 -7.94 9.54
N LEU A 213 10.21 -9.24 9.24
CA LEU A 213 11.05 -9.85 8.22
C LEU A 213 10.15 -10.30 7.07
N ILE A 214 10.46 -9.88 5.86
CA ILE A 214 9.74 -10.25 4.65
C ILE A 214 10.75 -10.86 3.69
N SER A 215 10.43 -12.00 3.08
CA SER A 215 11.27 -12.60 2.05
C SER A 215 10.44 -13.20 0.94
N GLY A 216 11.01 -13.22 -0.27
CA GLY A 216 10.36 -13.64 -1.50
C GLY A 216 9.88 -12.45 -2.34
N GLU A 217 9.64 -12.72 -3.62
CA GLU A 217 9.10 -11.73 -4.56
C GLU A 217 7.59 -11.61 -4.37
N PHE A 218 7.11 -10.40 -4.12
CA PHE A 218 5.68 -10.10 -3.92
C PHE A 218 5.07 -9.35 -5.11
N SER A 219 5.86 -9.04 -6.14
CA SER A 219 5.35 -8.37 -7.33
C SER A 219 4.74 -9.39 -8.28
N ASP A 220 3.51 -9.15 -8.68
CA ASP A 220 2.78 -9.86 -9.72
C ASP A 220 2.44 -8.94 -10.91
N GLY A 221 3.17 -7.84 -11.04
CA GLY A 221 3.02 -6.90 -12.14
C GLY A 221 3.31 -7.54 -13.51
N TYR A 222 2.97 -6.81 -14.57
CA TYR A 222 3.21 -7.24 -15.94
C TYR A 222 4.72 -7.47 -16.20
N ALA A 223 5.12 -8.74 -16.24
CA ALA A 223 6.48 -9.18 -16.57
C ALA A 223 6.47 -10.66 -16.98
N ASN A 224 7.28 -11.04 -17.96
CA ASN A 224 7.31 -12.42 -18.48
C ASN A 224 7.94 -13.45 -17.51
N ASN A 225 8.45 -13.03 -16.39
CA ASN A 225 8.98 -13.87 -15.33
C ASN A 225 8.06 -13.94 -14.10
N SER A 226 6.89 -13.30 -14.14
CA SER A 226 5.93 -13.26 -13.06
C SER A 226 4.53 -13.72 -13.50
N SER A 227 3.67 -14.01 -12.54
CA SER A 227 2.28 -14.43 -12.76
C SER A 227 1.40 -13.35 -13.44
N GLY A 228 1.85 -12.10 -13.50
CA GLY A 228 1.08 -11.00 -14.10
C GLY A 228 0.78 -11.16 -15.59
N ASN A 229 1.54 -11.99 -16.31
CA ASN A 229 1.34 -12.27 -17.72
C ASN A 229 0.54 -13.54 -18.03
N PHE A 230 0.11 -14.30 -17.05
CA PHE A 230 -0.66 -15.54 -17.30
C PHE A 230 -1.94 -15.32 -18.11
N SER A 231 -2.51 -14.13 -18.06
CA SER A 231 -3.72 -13.79 -18.82
C SER A 231 -3.44 -13.48 -20.29
N GLN A 232 -2.19 -13.31 -20.72
CA GLN A 232 -1.85 -12.82 -22.03
C GLN A 232 -0.82 -13.69 -22.76
N TRP A 233 0.24 -14.11 -22.08
CA TRP A 233 1.41 -14.75 -22.67
C TRP A 233 1.76 -16.07 -21.95
N PHE A 234 0.79 -16.96 -21.75
CA PHE A 234 1.01 -18.23 -21.06
C PHE A 234 0.23 -19.35 -21.73
N HIS A 235 0.90 -20.42 -22.15
CA HIS A 235 0.32 -21.49 -22.96
C HIS A 235 -0.76 -22.26 -22.21
N ARG A 236 -1.86 -22.56 -22.92
CA ARG A 236 -3.03 -23.23 -22.33
C ARG A 236 -2.91 -24.74 -22.22
N ASP A 237 -1.85 -25.32 -22.77
CA ASP A 237 -1.49 -26.74 -22.70
C ASP A 237 -0.38 -27.05 -21.66
N LEU A 238 0.10 -26.06 -20.92
CA LEU A 238 1.12 -26.26 -19.88
C LEU A 238 0.53 -26.85 -18.61
N ASP A 239 0.97 -28.06 -18.25
CA ASP A 239 0.68 -28.65 -16.94
C ASP A 239 1.55 -28.00 -15.87
N ILE A 240 0.91 -27.27 -14.98
CA ILE A 240 1.58 -26.52 -13.90
C ILE A 240 2.29 -27.43 -12.91
N ASN A 241 1.80 -28.67 -12.72
CA ASN A 241 2.41 -29.64 -11.83
C ASN A 241 3.76 -30.13 -12.37
N ILE A 242 3.87 -30.28 -13.70
CA ILE A 242 5.14 -30.62 -14.36
C ILE A 242 6.14 -29.46 -14.25
N LEU A 243 5.66 -28.21 -14.42
CA LEU A 243 6.49 -27.04 -14.20
C LEU A 243 7.03 -27.00 -12.77
N LYS A 244 6.21 -27.32 -11.78
CA LYS A 244 6.59 -27.39 -10.37
C LYS A 244 7.54 -28.54 -10.09
N GLU A 245 7.29 -29.73 -10.62
CA GLU A 245 8.14 -30.92 -10.49
C GLU A 245 9.56 -30.65 -11.02
N LEU A 246 9.67 -29.92 -12.12
CA LEU A 246 10.93 -29.67 -12.81
C LEU A 246 11.61 -28.34 -12.43
N SER A 247 11.08 -27.61 -11.43
CA SER A 247 11.60 -26.26 -11.07
C SER A 247 13.06 -26.27 -10.61
N GLY A 248 13.46 -27.30 -9.86
CA GLY A 248 14.84 -27.47 -9.37
C GLY A 248 15.78 -28.23 -10.31
N LEU A 249 15.25 -28.76 -11.43
CA LEU A 249 16.05 -29.51 -12.39
C LEU A 249 17.06 -28.59 -13.07
N LYS A 250 18.27 -29.09 -13.31
CA LYS A 250 19.29 -28.39 -14.11
C LYS A 250 19.54 -29.15 -15.42
N THR A 251 19.66 -28.40 -16.50
CA THR A 251 20.11 -28.95 -17.78
C THR A 251 21.57 -29.39 -17.70
N PRO A 252 22.10 -30.16 -18.66
CA PRO A 252 23.50 -30.58 -18.69
C PRO A 252 24.52 -29.43 -18.67
N ILE A 253 24.12 -28.23 -19.07
CA ILE A 253 24.95 -27.01 -19.01
C ILE A 253 24.72 -26.20 -17.72
N GLY A 254 23.94 -26.71 -16.78
CA GLY A 254 23.70 -26.09 -15.48
C GLY A 254 22.62 -24.98 -15.45
N THR A 255 21.90 -24.75 -16.56
CA THR A 255 20.77 -23.79 -16.62
C THR A 255 19.49 -24.40 -16.07
N LEU A 256 18.54 -23.56 -15.68
CA LEU A 256 17.17 -23.97 -15.33
C LEU A 256 16.34 -24.13 -16.60
N PRO A 257 15.61 -25.25 -16.78
CA PRO A 257 14.76 -25.43 -17.96
C PRO A 257 13.57 -24.47 -17.94
N SER A 258 13.17 -24.05 -19.13
CA SER A 258 11.95 -23.28 -19.36
C SER A 258 11.05 -24.02 -20.35
N TRP A 259 9.74 -23.75 -20.29
CA TRP A 259 8.77 -24.21 -21.28
C TRP A 259 8.80 -23.36 -22.57
N ASN A 260 9.34 -22.14 -22.50
CA ASN A 260 9.48 -21.23 -23.62
C ASN A 260 10.95 -21.20 -24.02
N PHE A 261 11.29 -21.91 -25.11
CA PHE A 261 12.67 -22.11 -25.53
C PHE A 261 13.24 -20.90 -26.27
N ARG A 262 14.51 -20.66 -26.11
CA ARG A 262 15.21 -19.63 -26.88
C ARG A 262 15.16 -19.91 -28.39
N ARG A 263 15.23 -21.18 -28.79
CA ARG A 263 15.02 -21.67 -30.17
C ARG A 263 14.34 -23.01 -30.14
N ASN A 264 13.59 -23.31 -31.20
CA ASN A 264 12.95 -24.61 -31.38
C ASN A 264 13.97 -25.77 -31.48
N PRO A 265 13.60 -26.99 -31.06
CA PRO A 265 14.48 -28.15 -31.06
C PRO A 265 15.10 -28.47 -32.40
N GLY A 266 14.40 -28.21 -33.51
CA GLY A 266 14.93 -28.37 -34.86
C GLY A 266 16.12 -27.47 -35.20
N SER A 267 16.36 -26.42 -34.43
CA SER A 267 17.51 -25.51 -34.54
C SER A 267 18.62 -25.85 -33.54
N TRP A 268 18.74 -27.11 -33.11
CA TRP A 268 19.76 -27.53 -32.16
C TRP A 268 21.19 -27.22 -32.66
N ASN A 269 21.99 -26.70 -31.74
CA ASN A 269 23.43 -26.48 -31.95
C ASN A 269 24.21 -27.04 -30.76
N ALA A 270 24.90 -28.16 -30.95
CA ALA A 270 25.69 -28.82 -29.91
C ALA A 270 26.88 -27.96 -29.39
N ALA A 271 27.40 -27.03 -30.20
CA ALA A 271 28.45 -26.11 -29.78
C ALA A 271 27.92 -24.94 -28.92
N ALA A 272 26.61 -24.68 -28.93
CA ALA A 272 25.97 -23.59 -28.20
C ALA A 272 24.57 -23.98 -27.70
N PRO A 273 24.44 -25.01 -26.83
CA PRO A 273 23.14 -25.52 -26.37
C PRO A 273 22.34 -24.49 -25.57
N GLN A 274 23.01 -23.54 -24.91
CA GLN A 274 22.39 -22.40 -24.23
C GLN A 274 21.64 -21.46 -25.18
N ASN A 275 21.88 -21.54 -26.49
CA ASN A 275 21.17 -20.78 -27.51
C ASN A 275 20.03 -21.60 -28.16
N SER A 276 19.60 -22.71 -27.55
CA SER A 276 18.56 -23.61 -28.02
C SER A 276 17.54 -23.92 -26.93
N VAL A 277 17.23 -25.18 -26.71
CA VAL A 277 16.18 -25.66 -25.79
C VAL A 277 16.58 -25.62 -24.30
N TRP A 278 17.88 -25.43 -23.99
CA TRP A 278 18.35 -25.43 -22.62
C TRP A 278 18.49 -24.03 -22.02
N ALA A 279 17.82 -23.06 -22.62
CA ALA A 279 17.61 -21.73 -22.04
C ALA A 279 16.23 -21.19 -22.43
N GLY A 280 15.66 -20.38 -21.56
CA GLY A 280 14.38 -19.71 -21.79
C GLY A 280 14.52 -18.59 -22.82
N ASN A 281 13.44 -18.27 -23.55
CA ASN A 281 13.33 -17.11 -24.41
C ASN A 281 12.80 -15.90 -23.61
N TYR A 282 11.49 -15.73 -23.56
CA TYR A 282 10.82 -14.67 -22.82
C TYR A 282 10.52 -15.08 -21.36
N TRP A 283 10.34 -16.38 -21.09
CA TRP A 283 9.90 -16.89 -19.79
C TRP A 283 10.95 -17.78 -19.13
N TYR A 284 11.02 -17.67 -17.80
CA TYR A 284 11.50 -18.75 -16.95
C TYR A 284 10.37 -19.76 -16.68
N ASN A 285 10.72 -20.93 -16.16
CA ASN A 285 9.76 -21.67 -15.37
C ASN A 285 9.39 -20.80 -14.16
N PRO A 286 8.12 -20.44 -13.95
CA PRO A 286 7.73 -19.51 -12.89
C PRO A 286 8.13 -20.00 -11.49
N TYR A 287 8.07 -21.29 -11.22
CA TYR A 287 8.53 -21.83 -9.93
C TYR A 287 10.04 -21.63 -9.76
N SER A 288 10.84 -21.97 -10.79
CA SER A 288 12.29 -21.76 -10.75
C SER A 288 12.64 -20.29 -10.51
N TYR A 289 11.89 -19.37 -11.10
CA TYR A 289 12.08 -17.93 -10.88
C TYR A 289 11.86 -17.56 -9.42
N PHE A 290 10.67 -17.86 -8.87
CA PHE A 290 10.32 -17.50 -7.49
C PHE A 290 11.17 -18.24 -6.42
N GLU A 291 11.70 -19.41 -6.73
CA GLU A 291 12.60 -20.15 -5.83
C GLU A 291 14.00 -19.56 -5.77
N ASN A 292 14.48 -18.95 -6.85
CA ASN A 292 15.85 -18.45 -6.96
C ASN A 292 15.98 -16.95 -6.70
N ILE A 293 14.97 -16.14 -7.07
CA ILE A 293 15.00 -14.70 -6.82
C ILE A 293 15.00 -14.41 -5.32
N GLN A 294 15.84 -13.49 -4.86
CA GLN A 294 15.92 -13.15 -3.44
C GLN A 294 15.53 -11.69 -3.23
N ARG A 295 14.49 -11.49 -2.46
CA ARG A 295 13.96 -10.19 -2.06
C ARG A 295 13.77 -10.23 -0.55
N ASN A 296 14.68 -9.64 0.19
CA ASN A 296 14.66 -9.64 1.64
C ASN A 296 14.43 -8.22 2.15
N GLN A 297 13.49 -8.07 3.06
CA GLN A 297 13.21 -6.80 3.70
C GLN A 297 13.09 -6.99 5.21
N ARG A 298 13.80 -6.17 5.96
CA ARG A 298 13.63 -6.01 7.40
C ARG A 298 13.08 -4.64 7.69
N ARG A 299 12.06 -4.58 8.54
CA ARG A 299 11.44 -3.36 9.04
C ARG A 299 11.44 -3.36 10.55
N ASP A 300 11.93 -2.28 11.14
CA ASP A 300 11.84 -2.01 12.56
C ASP A 300 11.12 -0.67 12.75
N ARG A 301 10.05 -0.65 13.53
CA ARG A 301 9.28 0.56 13.80
C ARG A 301 8.97 0.69 15.27
N LEU A 302 9.27 1.87 15.83
CA LEU A 302 8.87 2.28 17.17
C LEU A 302 7.94 3.49 17.04
N TYR A 303 6.71 3.36 17.54
CA TYR A 303 5.77 4.48 17.54
C TYR A 303 4.94 4.50 18.83
N GLY A 304 4.43 5.69 19.15
CA GLY A 304 3.59 5.88 20.31
C GLY A 304 3.66 7.27 20.89
N ASP A 305 3.17 7.43 22.10
CA ASP A 305 3.12 8.68 22.80
C ASP A 305 3.40 8.56 24.30
N ILE A 306 3.92 9.65 24.86
CA ILE A 306 3.90 9.93 26.29
C ILE A 306 3.05 11.17 26.47
N ASN A 307 2.10 11.11 27.41
CA ASN A 307 1.15 12.18 27.65
C ASN A 307 0.99 12.49 29.14
N MET A 308 0.61 13.74 29.40
CA MET A 308 0.32 14.23 30.74
C MET A 308 -0.97 15.07 30.69
N THR A 309 -1.83 14.86 31.68
CA THR A 309 -2.98 15.73 31.93
C THR A 309 -2.81 16.39 33.29
N VAL A 310 -2.96 17.72 33.35
CA VAL A 310 -2.98 18.53 34.58
C VAL A 310 -4.38 19.10 34.75
N LYS A 311 -5.06 18.77 35.82
CA LYS A 311 -6.40 19.28 36.17
C LYS A 311 -6.25 20.51 37.03
N PHE A 312 -6.48 21.72 36.51
CA PHE A 312 -6.45 22.97 37.26
C PHE A 312 -7.74 23.18 38.08
N SER A 313 -8.85 22.73 37.52
CA SER A 313 -10.17 22.69 38.16
C SER A 313 -11.01 21.56 37.58
N LYS A 314 -12.24 21.40 38.05
CA LYS A 314 -13.22 20.46 37.46
C LYS A 314 -13.54 20.77 36.01
N ASN A 315 -13.36 22.02 35.59
CA ASN A 315 -13.75 22.52 34.28
C ASN A 315 -12.54 22.77 33.36
N LEU A 316 -11.34 22.99 33.89
CA LEU A 316 -10.14 23.40 33.15
C LEU A 316 -9.01 22.39 33.36
N LYS A 317 -8.50 21.87 32.24
CA LYS A 317 -7.35 20.95 32.22
C LYS A 317 -6.39 21.26 31.09
N PHE A 318 -5.11 21.03 31.32
CA PHE A 318 -4.07 21.01 30.28
C PHE A 318 -3.74 19.58 29.92
N LYS A 319 -3.59 19.32 28.61
CA LYS A 319 -3.12 18.04 28.07
C LYS A 319 -1.85 18.30 27.27
N GLY A 320 -0.73 17.69 27.64
CA GLY A 320 0.52 17.68 26.89
C GLY A 320 0.80 16.30 26.33
N SER A 321 1.32 16.21 25.11
CA SER A 321 1.73 14.95 24.53
C SER A 321 2.98 15.09 23.66
N ILE A 322 3.84 14.09 23.73
CA ILE A 322 5.01 13.92 22.85
C ILE A 322 4.79 12.59 22.12
N ARG A 323 4.68 12.67 20.79
CA ARG A 323 4.51 11.49 19.93
C ARG A 323 5.78 11.25 19.13
N LYS A 324 6.14 10.01 19.00
CA LYS A 324 7.27 9.52 18.22
C LYS A 324 6.78 8.48 17.22
N ASP A 325 7.28 8.57 16.00
CA ASP A 325 7.21 7.49 15.02
C ASP A 325 8.57 7.38 14.33
N GLN A 326 9.22 6.25 14.50
CA GLN A 326 10.51 5.96 13.89
C GLN A 326 10.43 4.63 13.16
N PHE A 327 10.71 4.69 11.88
CA PHE A 327 10.78 3.54 10.99
C PHE A 327 12.21 3.40 10.46
N ASN A 328 12.73 2.17 10.48
CA ASN A 328 13.99 1.80 9.86
C ASN A 328 13.75 0.58 8.96
N GLY A 329 13.96 0.73 7.66
CA GLY A 329 13.78 -0.31 6.66
C GLY A 329 15.09 -0.63 5.95
N ASN A 330 15.44 -1.92 5.92
CA ASN A 330 16.54 -2.44 5.15
C ASN A 330 16.00 -3.37 4.07
N VAL A 331 16.44 -3.20 2.84
CA VAL A 331 16.09 -4.06 1.71
C VAL A 331 17.36 -4.61 1.10
N GLU A 332 17.35 -5.90 0.76
CA GLU A 332 18.37 -6.59 0.01
C GLU A 332 17.73 -7.35 -1.14
N ASN A 333 18.19 -7.08 -2.35
CA ASN A 333 17.73 -7.69 -3.58
C ASN A 333 18.88 -8.39 -4.28
N ILE A 334 18.70 -9.67 -4.61
CA ILE A 334 19.66 -10.47 -5.36
C ILE A 334 18.97 -11.09 -6.56
N ASP A 335 19.50 -10.80 -7.74
CA ASP A 335 19.19 -11.51 -8.96
C ASP A 335 20.36 -12.50 -9.22
N PRO A 336 20.16 -13.81 -9.04
CA PRO A 336 21.27 -14.75 -9.07
C PRO A 336 21.75 -15.08 -10.47
N ASN A 337 23.02 -15.43 -10.62
CA ASN A 337 23.64 -15.80 -11.90
C ASN A 337 22.91 -16.95 -12.61
N ILE A 338 22.29 -17.87 -11.86
CA ILE A 338 21.53 -18.98 -12.45
C ILE A 338 20.35 -18.48 -13.29
N LEU A 339 19.65 -17.41 -12.86
CA LEU A 339 18.58 -16.80 -13.67
C LEU A 339 19.14 -16.09 -14.89
N GLN A 340 20.26 -15.37 -14.76
CA GLN A 340 20.92 -14.76 -15.91
C GLN A 340 21.31 -15.79 -16.98
N SER A 341 21.90 -16.91 -16.58
CA SER A 341 22.34 -17.98 -17.51
C SER A 341 21.17 -18.76 -18.11
N SER A 342 20.02 -18.79 -17.43
CA SER A 342 18.84 -19.57 -17.84
C SER A 342 17.88 -18.79 -18.73
N GLY A 343 17.99 -17.46 -18.80
CA GLY A 343 17.10 -16.60 -19.60
C GLY A 343 17.76 -16.14 -20.91
N GLY A 344 16.96 -15.94 -21.95
CA GLY A 344 17.37 -15.38 -23.24
C GLY A 344 16.98 -13.91 -23.37
N GLN A 345 15.77 -13.67 -23.82
CA GLN A 345 15.20 -12.32 -24.05
C GLN A 345 14.73 -11.63 -22.76
N THR A 346 14.72 -12.32 -21.63
CA THR A 346 14.34 -11.73 -20.33
C THR A 346 15.21 -10.54 -19.96
N GLY A 347 16.45 -10.46 -20.48
CA GLY A 347 17.39 -9.38 -20.21
C GLY A 347 17.86 -9.30 -18.75
N LEU A 348 17.48 -10.28 -17.89
CA LEU A 348 17.86 -10.29 -16.50
C LEU A 348 19.37 -10.50 -16.35
N LEU A 349 20.03 -9.54 -15.73
CA LEU A 349 21.45 -9.66 -15.35
C LEU A 349 21.54 -9.99 -13.88
N ALA A 350 22.51 -10.81 -13.51
CA ALA A 350 22.82 -11.04 -12.11
C ALA A 350 23.16 -9.71 -11.44
N SER A 351 22.53 -9.45 -10.32
CA SER A 351 22.63 -8.14 -9.66
C SER A 351 22.58 -8.24 -8.15
N TYR A 352 23.08 -7.20 -7.50
CA TYR A 352 22.94 -6.98 -6.06
C TYR A 352 22.48 -5.56 -5.80
N GLY A 353 21.43 -5.43 -5.02
CA GLY A 353 20.90 -4.13 -4.61
C GLY A 353 20.65 -4.11 -3.11
N THR A 354 20.93 -2.98 -2.48
CA THR A 354 20.59 -2.74 -1.06
C THR A 354 20.10 -1.34 -0.84
N SER A 355 19.15 -1.18 0.09
CA SER A 355 18.72 0.15 0.53
C SER A 355 18.46 0.18 2.04
N ASN A 356 18.73 1.34 2.62
CA ASN A 356 18.37 1.67 4.00
C ASN A 356 17.52 2.93 3.99
N THR A 357 16.35 2.88 4.64
CA THR A 357 15.44 4.02 4.78
C THR A 357 15.15 4.26 6.24
N ILE A 358 15.32 5.49 6.71
CA ILE A 358 15.02 5.93 8.07
C ILE A 358 14.02 7.06 7.99
N ASN A 359 12.82 6.84 8.51
CA ASN A 359 11.82 7.88 8.71
C ASN A 359 11.71 8.17 10.21
N ASN A 360 11.71 9.45 10.56
CA ASN A 360 11.73 9.88 11.95
C ASN A 360 10.79 11.09 12.12
N GLU A 361 9.69 10.85 12.84
CA GLU A 361 8.68 11.87 13.13
C GLU A 361 8.63 12.14 14.63
N TRP A 362 8.62 13.44 14.99
CA TRP A 362 8.33 13.93 16.32
C TRP A 362 7.16 14.91 16.26
N ASN A 363 6.20 14.73 17.18
CA ASN A 363 5.06 15.60 17.29
C ASN A 363 4.87 16.01 18.75
N PHE A 364 4.97 17.31 19.02
CA PHE A 364 4.77 17.92 20.35
C PHE A 364 3.46 18.67 20.33
N GLU A 365 2.58 18.41 21.28
CA GLU A 365 1.27 19.04 21.35
C GLU A 365 0.89 19.43 22.78
N GLY A 366 0.33 20.61 22.92
CA GLY A 366 -0.27 21.09 24.17
C GLY A 366 -1.66 21.63 23.91
N ILE A 367 -2.64 21.23 24.73
CA ILE A 367 -4.04 21.65 24.64
C ILE A 367 -4.55 22.08 26.02
N LEU A 368 -5.05 23.31 26.12
CA LEU A 368 -5.83 23.81 27.25
C LEU A 368 -7.31 23.56 26.93
N ALA A 369 -7.97 22.72 27.71
CA ALA A 369 -9.34 22.28 27.49
C ALA A 369 -10.26 22.76 28.63
N TYR A 370 -11.34 23.45 28.26
CA TYR A 370 -12.38 23.93 29.14
C TYR A 370 -13.72 23.28 28.80
N ASN A 371 -14.44 22.76 29.78
CA ASN A 371 -15.79 22.21 29.63
C ASN A 371 -16.64 22.68 30.80
N ASN A 372 -17.83 23.24 30.50
CA ASN A 372 -18.78 23.66 31.56
C ASN A 372 -20.22 23.59 31.06
N THR A 373 -21.14 23.57 32.01
CA THR A 373 -22.59 23.64 31.74
C THR A 373 -23.12 24.93 32.31
N PHE A 374 -23.80 25.72 31.48
CA PHE A 374 -24.43 27.00 31.82
C PHE A 374 -25.92 26.90 31.56
N GLY A 375 -26.70 26.55 32.58
CA GLY A 375 -28.12 26.28 32.39
C GLY A 375 -28.39 25.15 31.40
N ASP A 376 -29.04 25.47 30.29
CA ASP A 376 -29.35 24.53 29.19
C ASP A 376 -28.21 24.33 28.19
N PHE A 377 -27.12 25.08 28.33
CA PHE A 377 -25.97 25.02 27.41
C PHE A 377 -24.84 24.19 28.00
N VAL A 378 -24.34 23.25 27.19
CA VAL A 378 -23.06 22.57 27.46
C VAL A 378 -22.02 23.14 26.49
N VAL A 379 -20.92 23.67 27.03
CA VAL A 379 -19.88 24.34 26.23
C VAL A 379 -18.54 23.63 26.39
N SER A 380 -17.91 23.30 25.30
CA SER A 380 -16.54 22.81 25.21
C SER A 380 -15.71 23.82 24.40
N ALA A 381 -14.56 24.23 24.93
CA ALA A 381 -13.63 25.12 24.24
C ALA A 381 -12.19 24.66 24.49
N ASN A 382 -11.43 24.49 23.43
CA ASN A 382 -10.06 24.00 23.48
C ASN A 382 -9.15 24.94 22.68
N VAL A 383 -8.00 25.27 23.25
CA VAL A 383 -6.93 26.04 22.57
C VAL A 383 -5.67 25.22 22.62
N GLY A 384 -5.01 25.04 21.50
CA GLY A 384 -3.83 24.19 21.42
C GLY A 384 -2.75 24.71 20.48
N ALA A 385 -1.56 24.20 20.71
CA ALA A 385 -0.39 24.38 19.86
C ALA A 385 0.24 23.04 19.54
N ASN A 386 0.79 22.92 18.34
CA ASN A 386 1.42 21.69 17.86
C ASN A 386 2.70 22.03 17.09
N ARG A 387 3.72 21.19 17.25
CA ARG A 387 4.95 21.22 16.43
C ARG A 387 5.26 19.82 15.92
N LEU A 388 5.25 19.69 14.61
CA LEU A 388 5.56 18.46 13.86
C LEU A 388 6.92 18.61 13.20
N ASN A 389 7.83 17.64 13.39
CA ASN A 389 9.09 17.53 12.68
C ASN A 389 9.17 16.16 12.02
N ILE A 390 9.42 16.13 10.72
CA ILE A 390 9.59 14.89 9.93
C ILE A 390 10.97 14.94 9.29
N ARG A 391 11.75 13.87 9.44
CA ARG A 391 13.06 13.69 8.83
C ARG A 391 13.13 12.33 8.16
N ASN A 392 13.35 12.34 6.86
CA ASN A 392 13.52 11.12 6.08
C ASN A 392 14.94 11.08 5.52
N ARG A 393 15.55 9.91 5.58
CA ARG A 393 16.87 9.62 5.03
C ARG A 393 16.78 8.29 4.31
N ALA A 394 17.30 8.22 3.09
CA ALA A 394 17.43 6.96 2.39
C ALA A 394 18.76 6.91 1.64
N VAL A 395 19.36 5.75 1.64
CA VAL A 395 20.51 5.40 0.81
C VAL A 395 20.18 4.12 0.07
N SER A 396 20.35 4.11 -1.24
CA SER A 396 20.23 2.90 -2.04
C SER A 396 21.44 2.73 -2.95
N MET A 397 21.84 1.50 -3.14
CA MET A 397 22.98 1.12 -3.97
C MET A 397 22.60 -0.11 -4.79
N ASN A 398 22.89 -0.07 -6.09
CA ASN A 398 22.64 -1.19 -6.99
C ASN A 398 23.84 -1.39 -7.90
N THR A 399 24.20 -2.65 -8.14
CA THR A 399 25.16 -2.99 -9.19
C THR A 399 24.59 -2.63 -10.56
N ASN A 400 25.45 -2.34 -11.52
CA ASN A 400 25.07 -1.92 -12.86
C ASN A 400 25.75 -2.82 -13.90
N ASN A 401 25.01 -3.20 -14.95
CA ASN A 401 25.42 -4.06 -16.04
C ASN A 401 25.92 -5.48 -15.63
N GLY A 402 25.46 -5.98 -14.47
CA GLY A 402 25.82 -7.30 -13.97
C GLY A 402 26.97 -7.30 -12.97
N LEU A 403 27.50 -8.48 -12.71
CA LEU A 403 28.57 -8.74 -11.76
C LEU A 403 29.85 -9.16 -12.47
N ASN A 404 31.05 -8.74 -11.97
CA ASN A 404 32.34 -9.18 -12.46
C ASN A 404 32.62 -10.64 -12.07
N VAL A 405 32.41 -11.00 -10.81
CA VAL A 405 32.60 -12.36 -10.28
C VAL A 405 31.21 -12.97 -10.03
N PRO A 406 30.85 -14.05 -10.75
CA PRO A 406 29.58 -14.73 -10.54
C PRO A 406 29.44 -15.24 -9.10
N GLY A 407 28.23 -15.05 -8.52
CA GLY A 407 27.92 -15.52 -7.17
C GLY A 407 28.46 -14.65 -6.02
N LEU A 408 29.25 -13.62 -6.29
CA LEU A 408 29.66 -12.63 -5.30
C LEU A 408 28.72 -11.44 -5.32
N TYR A 409 27.73 -11.42 -4.41
CA TYR A 409 26.72 -10.37 -4.30
C TYR A 409 27.20 -9.24 -3.42
N ALA A 410 27.85 -8.25 -4.02
CA ALA A 410 28.39 -7.08 -3.36
C ALA A 410 28.38 -5.89 -4.30
N ILE A 411 28.19 -4.67 -3.81
CA ILE A 411 28.21 -3.44 -4.62
C ILE A 411 29.56 -3.24 -5.31
N ALA A 412 30.66 -3.55 -4.63
CA ALA A 412 32.02 -3.46 -5.19
C ALA A 412 32.27 -4.42 -6.35
N ASN A 413 31.41 -5.45 -6.53
CA ASN A 413 31.50 -6.42 -7.63
C ASN A 413 30.70 -5.97 -8.87
N SER A 414 30.20 -4.75 -8.92
CA SER A 414 29.48 -4.20 -10.07
C SER A 414 30.39 -4.19 -11.31
N LYS A 415 29.85 -4.59 -12.45
CA LYS A 415 30.59 -4.64 -13.72
C LYS A 415 30.94 -3.24 -14.24
N THR A 416 30.06 -2.29 -14.02
CA THR A 416 30.30 -0.86 -14.29
C THR A 416 30.04 -0.06 -13.04
N VAL A 417 30.19 1.26 -13.07
CA VAL A 417 29.96 2.13 -11.90
C VAL A 417 28.58 1.84 -11.30
N PRO A 418 28.50 1.44 -10.04
CA PRO A 418 27.22 1.15 -9.40
C PRO A 418 26.36 2.42 -9.28
N THR A 419 25.06 2.24 -9.31
CA THR A 419 24.12 3.33 -9.06
C THR A 419 24.01 3.55 -7.56
N ILE A 420 24.31 4.77 -7.10
CA ILE A 420 24.20 5.16 -5.68
C ILE A 420 23.26 6.35 -5.61
N SER A 421 22.24 6.25 -4.76
CA SER A 421 21.29 7.32 -4.47
C SER A 421 21.29 7.62 -2.98
N ASN A 422 21.33 8.91 -2.64
CA ASN A 422 21.24 9.38 -1.27
C ASN A 422 20.21 10.51 -1.21
N SER A 423 19.12 10.29 -0.51
CA SER A 423 18.05 11.26 -0.36
C SER A 423 17.87 11.70 1.08
N ARG A 424 17.57 13.00 1.24
CA ARG A 424 17.27 13.63 2.53
C ARG A 424 16.04 14.52 2.37
N SER A 425 15.12 14.42 3.30
CA SER A 425 13.92 15.25 3.31
C SER A 425 13.59 15.64 4.74
N ASP A 426 13.57 16.95 4.99
CA ASP A 426 13.23 17.54 6.28
C ASP A 426 11.98 18.42 6.11
N GLN A 427 11.02 18.26 6.99
CA GLN A 427 9.79 19.06 7.02
C GLN A 427 9.44 19.43 8.44
N GLN A 428 8.98 20.66 8.64
CA GLN A 428 8.44 21.16 9.90
C GLN A 428 7.11 21.86 9.68
N ALA A 429 6.19 21.66 10.62
CA ALA A 429 4.96 22.44 10.73
C ALA A 429 4.80 22.92 12.18
N ASN A 430 4.49 24.20 12.37
CA ASN A 430 4.04 24.75 13.64
C ASN A 430 2.56 25.12 13.49
N SER A 431 1.77 24.91 14.52
CA SER A 431 0.33 25.11 14.43
C SER A 431 -0.24 25.72 15.69
N LEU A 432 -1.24 26.60 15.51
CA LEU A 432 -2.12 27.08 16.58
C LEU A 432 -3.55 26.75 16.19
N PHE A 433 -4.36 26.30 17.13
CA PHE A 433 -5.72 25.91 16.83
C PHE A 433 -6.67 26.13 18.02
N VAL A 434 -7.93 26.37 17.67
CA VAL A 434 -9.05 26.48 18.62
C VAL A 434 -10.16 25.59 18.08
N PHE A 435 -10.77 24.79 18.92
CA PHE A 435 -11.92 23.96 18.56
C PHE A 435 -12.82 23.71 19.77
N GLY A 436 -14.09 23.43 19.48
CA GLY A 436 -15.05 23.12 20.52
C GLY A 436 -16.45 22.88 19.97
N ASP A 437 -17.37 22.77 20.91
CA ASP A 437 -18.78 22.59 20.64
C ASP A 437 -19.66 23.32 21.66
N VAL A 438 -20.85 23.69 21.22
CA VAL A 438 -21.91 24.23 22.05
C VAL A 438 -23.16 23.40 21.80
N GLU A 439 -23.67 22.77 22.84
CA GLU A 439 -24.90 21.99 22.82
C GLU A 439 -25.99 22.71 23.60
N TYR A 440 -27.18 22.86 23.01
CA TYR A 440 -28.36 23.41 23.66
C TYR A 440 -29.43 22.34 23.83
N LYS A 441 -29.82 22.06 25.07
CA LYS A 441 -30.88 21.10 25.45
C LYS A 441 -30.80 19.73 24.76
N LYS A 442 -29.58 19.30 24.35
CA LYS A 442 -29.31 18.01 23.69
C LYS A 442 -29.92 17.84 22.29
N PHE A 443 -30.70 18.80 21.79
CA PHE A 443 -31.31 18.72 20.46
C PHE A 443 -30.62 19.59 19.39
N LEU A 444 -29.92 20.64 19.82
CA LEU A 444 -29.15 21.50 18.89
C LEU A 444 -27.68 21.50 19.29
N SER A 445 -26.80 21.19 18.36
CA SER A 445 -25.35 21.27 18.55
C SER A 445 -24.69 22.09 17.45
N LEU A 446 -23.71 22.90 17.83
CA LEU A 446 -22.83 23.65 16.95
C LEU A 446 -21.39 23.24 17.26
N THR A 447 -20.62 22.79 16.26
CA THR A 447 -19.20 22.53 16.37
C THR A 447 -18.42 23.58 15.59
N TYR A 448 -17.26 23.98 16.12
CA TYR A 448 -16.39 24.94 15.45
C TYR A 448 -14.93 24.55 15.63
N ALA A 449 -14.13 24.80 14.59
CA ALA A 449 -12.68 24.67 14.69
C ALA A 449 -11.99 25.65 13.73
N VAL A 450 -10.89 26.21 14.18
CA VAL A 450 -10.01 27.05 13.37
C VAL A 450 -8.57 26.63 13.68
N ARG A 451 -7.82 26.31 12.66
CA ARG A 451 -6.42 25.93 12.76
C ARG A 451 -5.60 26.72 11.76
N ASN A 452 -4.47 27.22 12.18
CA ASN A 452 -3.45 27.79 11.31
C ASN A 452 -2.15 27.00 11.42
N ASP A 453 -1.65 26.54 10.27
CA ASP A 453 -0.41 25.78 10.15
C ASP A 453 0.63 26.61 9.38
N TRP A 454 1.86 26.72 9.90
CA TRP A 454 3.01 27.30 9.23
C TRP A 454 3.96 26.20 8.78
N PHE A 455 4.10 26.01 7.47
CA PHE A 455 4.88 24.93 6.86
C PHE A 455 6.23 25.41 6.34
N SER A 456 7.28 24.65 6.62
CA SER A 456 8.62 24.88 6.06
C SER A 456 8.74 24.54 4.57
N THR A 457 7.73 23.90 3.99
CA THR A 457 7.69 23.45 2.59
C THR A 457 7.07 24.46 1.64
N LEU A 458 6.62 25.60 2.16
CA LEU A 458 6.01 26.69 1.41
C LEU A 458 6.89 27.94 1.44
N PRO A 459 6.75 28.85 0.46
CA PRO A 459 7.43 30.14 0.47
C PRO A 459 7.10 30.91 1.74
N SER A 460 8.05 31.66 2.31
CA SER A 460 7.84 32.44 3.54
C SER A 460 6.68 33.44 3.44
N SER A 461 6.40 33.93 2.25
CA SER A 461 5.25 34.81 1.94
C SER A 461 3.89 34.10 2.01
N ASN A 462 3.86 32.76 1.83
CA ASN A 462 2.63 31.94 1.70
C ASN A 462 2.65 30.69 2.57
N ASN A 463 3.47 30.65 3.64
CA ASN A 463 3.65 29.45 4.46
C ASN A 463 2.55 29.20 5.49
N SER A 464 1.64 30.16 5.66
CA SER A 464 0.54 30.14 6.61
C SER A 464 -0.75 29.63 5.94
N LEU A 465 -1.27 28.50 6.42
CA LEU A 465 -2.46 27.86 5.86
C LEU A 465 -3.56 27.78 6.92
N LEU A 466 -4.66 28.50 6.69
CA LEU A 466 -5.82 28.56 7.57
C LEU A 466 -6.88 27.50 7.20
N SER A 467 -7.28 26.69 8.19
CA SER A 467 -8.26 25.60 8.10
C SER A 467 -9.47 25.87 9.02
N PRO A 468 -10.43 26.73 8.64
CA PRO A 468 -11.66 26.89 9.40
C PRO A 468 -12.66 25.80 9.10
N SER A 469 -13.42 25.37 10.12
CA SER A 469 -14.59 24.50 9.93
C SER A 469 -15.70 24.86 10.92
N VAL A 470 -16.93 24.65 10.48
CA VAL A 470 -18.15 24.78 11.29
C VAL A 470 -19.11 23.66 10.93
N GLY A 471 -19.77 23.10 11.90
CA GLY A 471 -20.80 22.09 11.72
C GLY A 471 -21.97 22.32 12.69
N GLY A 472 -23.16 21.86 12.30
CA GLY A 472 -24.34 21.92 13.12
C GLY A 472 -25.17 20.64 13.00
N ALA A 473 -25.87 20.28 14.05
CA ALA A 473 -26.82 19.19 14.04
C ALA A 473 -28.07 19.55 14.85
N PHE A 474 -29.22 19.13 14.33
CA PHE A 474 -30.53 19.35 14.94
C PHE A 474 -31.31 18.04 15.03
N VAL A 475 -31.62 17.61 16.26
CA VAL A 475 -32.42 16.41 16.55
C VAL A 475 -33.89 16.79 16.54
N PHE A 476 -34.48 16.80 15.34
CA PHE A 476 -35.87 17.24 15.15
C PHE A 476 -36.90 16.25 15.72
N SER A 477 -36.52 14.99 15.93
CA SER A 477 -37.40 13.99 16.53
C SER A 477 -37.85 14.35 17.94
N GLU A 478 -37.12 15.20 18.67
CA GLU A 478 -37.55 15.70 19.97
C GLU A 478 -38.88 16.49 19.90
N PHE A 479 -39.15 17.11 18.73
CA PHE A 479 -40.34 17.95 18.48
C PHE A 479 -41.43 17.21 17.68
N THR A 480 -41.11 16.06 17.09
CA THR A 480 -42.05 15.35 16.20
C THR A 480 -42.58 14.04 16.78
N LYS A 481 -42.30 13.72 18.03
CA LYS A 481 -42.69 12.44 18.69
C LYS A 481 -44.19 12.14 18.60
N SER A 482 -45.04 13.16 18.73
CA SER A 482 -46.50 13.00 18.64
C SER A 482 -47.01 12.90 17.21
N ALA A 483 -46.37 13.62 16.25
CA ALA A 483 -46.76 13.62 14.86
C ALA A 483 -46.20 12.43 14.04
N LEU A 484 -45.02 11.90 14.44
CA LEU A 484 -44.33 10.81 13.79
C LEU A 484 -43.95 9.70 14.79
N PRO A 485 -44.92 8.98 15.37
CA PRO A 485 -44.64 7.98 16.44
C PRO A 485 -43.83 6.77 15.95
N TRP A 486 -43.74 6.53 14.66
CA TRP A 486 -42.95 5.51 14.03
C TRP A 486 -41.44 5.89 13.90
N LEU A 487 -41.11 7.20 14.01
CA LEU A 487 -39.75 7.73 13.94
C LEU A 487 -39.19 7.80 15.37
N ASN A 488 -38.28 6.90 15.70
CA ASN A 488 -37.68 6.83 17.04
C ASN A 488 -36.57 7.88 17.23
N PHE A 489 -35.85 8.21 16.17
CA PHE A 489 -34.80 9.21 16.16
C PHE A 489 -34.70 9.84 14.77
N GLY A 490 -34.56 11.15 14.72
CA GLY A 490 -34.37 11.92 13.49
C GLY A 490 -33.46 13.11 13.76
N LYS A 491 -32.34 13.14 13.04
CA LYS A 491 -31.34 14.20 13.11
C LYS A 491 -30.98 14.66 11.71
N VAL A 492 -30.98 15.96 11.50
CA VAL A 492 -30.35 16.61 10.33
C VAL A 492 -29.03 17.21 10.78
N PHE A 493 -28.01 17.12 9.94
CA PHE A 493 -26.70 17.71 10.21
C PHE A 493 -26.10 18.29 8.95
N GLY A 494 -25.19 19.24 9.12
CA GLY A 494 -24.40 19.79 8.04
C GLY A 494 -23.08 20.35 8.53
N SER A 495 -22.12 20.41 7.65
CA SER A 495 -20.81 20.98 7.93
C SER A 495 -20.22 21.68 6.71
N TRP A 496 -19.36 22.66 6.97
CA TRP A 496 -18.54 23.34 6.00
C TRP A 496 -17.14 23.54 6.54
N GLY A 497 -16.13 23.50 5.63
CA GLY A 497 -14.78 23.84 6.03
C GLY A 497 -13.80 23.89 4.87
N LYS A 498 -12.62 24.42 5.18
CA LYS A 498 -11.49 24.49 4.26
C LYS A 498 -10.38 23.55 4.70
N LYS A 499 -9.79 22.84 3.73
CA LYS A 499 -8.72 21.87 3.91
C LYS A 499 -7.53 22.26 3.02
N PRO A 500 -6.57 23.04 3.52
CA PRO A 500 -5.37 23.34 2.75
C PRO A 500 -4.44 22.11 2.71
N LYS A 501 -3.67 22.01 1.63
CA LYS A 501 -2.66 20.99 1.39
C LYS A 501 -1.31 21.64 1.17
N THR A 502 -0.27 21.18 1.83
CA THR A 502 1.10 21.69 1.64
C THR A 502 1.78 21.07 0.42
N LEU A 503 2.92 21.64 0.02
CA LEU A 503 3.79 21.10 -1.02
C LEU A 503 4.72 20.01 -0.44
N ASN A 504 5.33 19.23 -1.32
CA ASN A 504 6.41 18.34 -0.95
C ASN A 504 7.65 19.13 -0.53
N PRO A 505 8.49 18.60 0.38
CA PRO A 505 9.76 19.24 0.72
C PRO A 505 10.59 19.53 -0.53
N TYR A 506 11.18 20.73 -0.56
CA TYR A 506 12.05 21.21 -1.65
C TYR A 506 11.39 21.37 -3.02
N ALA A 507 10.06 21.31 -3.12
CA ALA A 507 9.35 21.50 -4.38
C ALA A 507 9.57 22.89 -5.02
N LEU A 508 10.04 23.86 -4.23
CA LEU A 508 10.36 25.22 -4.69
C LEU A 508 11.81 25.39 -5.16
N ASN A 509 12.65 24.36 -4.97
CA ASN A 509 14.08 24.48 -5.24
C ASN A 509 14.39 24.03 -6.67
N LEU A 510 15.15 24.85 -7.36
CA LEU A 510 15.75 24.48 -8.63
C LEU A 510 17.12 23.86 -8.35
N ASN A 511 17.21 22.52 -8.43
CA ASN A 511 18.43 21.80 -8.12
C ASN A 511 19.04 21.18 -9.38
N TYR A 512 20.35 21.33 -9.55
CA TYR A 512 21.08 20.62 -10.58
C TYR A 512 21.27 19.16 -10.20
N SER A 513 21.11 18.26 -11.17
CA SER A 513 21.40 16.83 -11.00
C SER A 513 22.86 16.56 -11.32
N VAL A 514 23.57 15.89 -10.40
CA VAL A 514 24.94 15.41 -10.66
C VAL A 514 24.89 14.16 -11.52
N ASN A 515 25.58 14.20 -12.66
CA ASN A 515 25.71 13.01 -13.51
C ASN A 515 26.82 12.11 -12.92
N PRO A 516 26.58 10.80 -12.72
CA PRO A 516 27.60 9.88 -12.24
C PRO A 516 28.74 9.64 -13.24
N LEU A 517 28.52 9.94 -14.53
CA LEU A 517 29.56 9.88 -15.55
C LEU A 517 30.40 11.14 -15.53
N LEU A 518 31.72 10.97 -15.60
CA LEU A 518 32.69 12.08 -15.68
C LEU A 518 32.99 12.41 -17.14
N TRP A 519 33.27 13.67 -17.43
CA TRP A 519 33.94 14.09 -18.67
C TRP A 519 35.42 14.25 -18.34
N GLY A 520 36.22 13.22 -18.65
CA GLY A 520 37.59 13.14 -18.12
C GLY A 520 37.60 13.08 -16.59
N THR A 521 38.15 14.10 -15.94
CA THR A 521 38.16 14.26 -14.48
C THR A 521 37.06 15.19 -13.95
N ASN A 522 36.23 15.78 -14.83
CA ASN A 522 35.26 16.78 -14.47
C ASN A 522 33.88 16.15 -14.20
N PHE A 523 33.24 16.59 -13.12
CA PHE A 523 31.84 16.24 -12.85
C PHE A 523 30.92 16.97 -13.83
N LEU A 524 29.93 16.25 -14.35
CA LEU A 524 28.87 16.82 -15.16
C LEU A 524 27.64 17.07 -14.28
N MET A 525 26.98 18.19 -14.55
CA MET A 525 25.70 18.53 -13.96
C MET A 525 24.69 18.85 -15.06
N SER A 526 23.45 18.47 -14.85
CA SER A 526 22.35 18.82 -15.75
C SER A 526 21.36 19.75 -15.04
N THR A 527 20.87 20.74 -15.79
CA THR A 527 19.75 21.58 -15.39
C THR A 527 18.49 20.73 -15.39
N PRO A 528 17.59 20.88 -14.38
CA PRO A 528 16.32 20.19 -14.42
C PRO A 528 15.44 20.69 -15.58
N ASP A 529 14.65 19.79 -16.17
CA ASP A 529 13.72 20.13 -17.25
C ASP A 529 12.50 20.92 -16.78
N GLY A 530 12.23 20.91 -15.49
CA GLY A 530 11.08 21.59 -14.87
C GLY A 530 11.51 22.77 -13.99
N SER A 531 10.82 23.89 -14.14
CA SER A 531 10.96 25.06 -13.27
C SER A 531 9.78 25.14 -12.29
N PRO A 532 9.99 25.27 -10.97
CA PRO A 532 8.92 25.62 -10.04
C PRO A 532 8.61 27.13 -10.15
N ASP A 533 7.32 27.49 -10.01
CA ASP A 533 6.97 28.87 -9.73
C ASP A 533 7.37 29.22 -8.29
N ALA A 534 8.12 30.31 -8.12
CA ALA A 534 8.55 30.79 -6.81
C ALA A 534 7.36 31.16 -5.88
N ASN A 535 6.19 31.44 -6.45
CA ASN A 535 4.96 31.82 -5.74
C ASN A 535 4.00 30.65 -5.55
N LEU A 536 4.44 29.41 -5.77
CA LEU A 536 3.59 28.22 -5.54
C LEU A 536 2.94 28.27 -4.16
N ARG A 537 1.65 27.96 -4.15
CA ARG A 537 0.83 27.85 -2.94
C ARG A 537 0.43 26.42 -2.70
N GLY A 538 0.06 26.10 -1.47
CA GLY A 538 -0.64 24.87 -1.16
C GLY A 538 -2.02 24.86 -1.82
N ALA A 539 -2.47 23.69 -2.29
CA ALA A 539 -3.82 23.53 -2.79
C ALA A 539 -4.86 23.77 -1.68
N LEU A 540 -6.04 24.24 -2.04
CA LEU A 540 -7.13 24.54 -1.11
C LEU A 540 -8.39 23.76 -1.50
N THR A 541 -8.82 22.87 -0.63
CA THR A 541 -10.08 22.16 -0.77
C THR A 541 -11.15 22.80 0.11
N THR A 542 -12.28 23.18 -0.47
CA THR A 542 -13.48 23.59 0.27
C THR A 542 -14.49 22.45 0.21
N THR A 543 -14.99 22.03 1.37
CA THR A 543 -15.97 20.95 1.47
C THR A 543 -17.21 21.43 2.21
N TRP A 544 -18.40 21.02 1.78
CA TRP A 544 -19.62 21.08 2.56
C TRP A 544 -20.36 19.75 2.49
N GLU A 545 -21.05 19.43 3.56
CA GLU A 545 -21.77 18.17 3.75
C GLU A 545 -23.13 18.47 4.38
N ALA A 546 -24.15 17.69 4.00
CA ALA A 546 -25.46 17.69 4.65
C ALA A 546 -25.98 16.26 4.73
N GLY A 547 -26.59 15.89 5.85
CA GLY A 547 -27.06 14.53 6.02
C GLY A 547 -28.20 14.37 7.01
N LEU A 548 -28.75 13.16 7.00
CA LEU A 548 -29.85 12.68 7.80
C LEU A 548 -29.45 11.39 8.53
N ASP A 549 -29.70 11.33 9.84
CA ASP A 549 -29.62 10.09 10.64
C ASP A 549 -31.03 9.79 11.16
N LEU A 550 -31.61 8.70 10.68
CA LEU A 550 -32.99 8.29 10.99
C LEU A 550 -33.00 6.89 11.59
N ARG A 551 -33.88 6.71 12.61
CA ARG A 551 -34.13 5.39 13.19
C ARG A 551 -35.61 5.17 13.39
N PHE A 552 -36.10 4.04 12.91
CA PHE A 552 -37.53 3.70 12.97
C PHE A 552 -37.76 2.26 13.43
N ALA A 553 -39.03 1.91 13.59
CA ALA A 553 -39.47 0.58 14.02
C ALA A 553 -38.78 0.11 15.33
N LYS A 554 -38.80 0.96 16.38
CA LYS A 554 -38.12 0.75 17.65
C LYS A 554 -36.60 0.54 17.48
N ASN A 555 -35.96 1.36 16.67
CA ASN A 555 -34.54 1.32 16.29
C ASN A 555 -34.10 0.07 15.52
N LYS A 556 -35.03 -0.74 15.00
CA LYS A 556 -34.71 -1.90 14.17
C LYS A 556 -34.14 -1.50 12.80
N VAL A 557 -34.56 -0.36 12.28
CA VAL A 557 -34.04 0.19 11.03
C VAL A 557 -33.28 1.47 11.35
N ARG A 558 -32.04 1.53 10.90
CA ARG A 558 -31.12 2.65 11.06
C ARG A 558 -30.65 3.08 9.67
N MET A 559 -30.81 4.35 9.32
CA MET A 559 -30.41 4.90 8.03
C MET A 559 -29.59 6.18 8.26
N ASN A 560 -28.42 6.24 7.66
CA ASN A 560 -27.62 7.45 7.54
C ASN A 560 -27.46 7.76 6.06
N LEU A 561 -27.85 8.96 5.66
CA LEU A 561 -27.72 9.45 4.29
C LEU A 561 -26.93 10.76 4.31
N THR A 562 -25.83 10.83 3.57
CA THR A 562 -24.97 12.01 3.51
C THR A 562 -24.72 12.39 2.06
N TYR A 563 -24.96 13.65 1.73
CA TYR A 563 -24.50 14.28 0.50
C TYR A 563 -23.31 15.18 0.81
N TYR A 564 -22.28 15.15 -0.03
CA TYR A 564 -21.13 16.04 0.09
C TYR A 564 -20.74 16.64 -1.25
N ASN A 565 -20.11 17.82 -1.19
CA ASN A 565 -19.47 18.46 -2.32
C ASN A 565 -18.09 18.98 -1.87
N GLU A 566 -17.09 18.67 -2.67
CA GLU A 566 -15.69 19.03 -2.44
C GLU A 566 -15.13 19.72 -3.68
N ASN A 567 -14.58 20.93 -3.51
CA ASN A 567 -13.92 21.69 -4.55
C ASN A 567 -12.44 21.89 -4.17
N ASN A 568 -11.55 21.21 -4.88
CA ASN A 568 -10.10 21.35 -4.73
C ASN A 568 -9.59 22.31 -5.80
N ARG A 569 -8.95 23.40 -5.37
CA ARG A 569 -8.42 24.46 -6.23
C ARG A 569 -6.93 24.66 -5.98
N ASP A 570 -6.28 25.33 -6.94
CA ASP A 570 -4.86 25.68 -6.87
C ASP A 570 -3.95 24.44 -6.72
N GLU A 571 -4.38 23.25 -7.23
CA GLU A 571 -3.52 22.07 -7.20
C GLU A 571 -2.32 22.31 -8.11
N PRO A 572 -1.08 22.09 -7.63
CA PRO A 572 0.11 22.25 -8.45
C PRO A 572 0.09 21.29 -9.64
N LEU A 573 0.30 21.82 -10.82
CA LEU A 573 0.32 21.09 -12.10
C LEU A 573 1.53 21.50 -12.92
N GLY A 574 2.26 20.52 -13.46
CA GLY A 574 3.28 20.76 -14.47
C GLY A 574 2.64 21.07 -15.83
N VAL A 575 2.91 22.25 -16.36
CA VAL A 575 2.46 22.66 -17.70
C VAL A 575 3.66 22.72 -18.64
N THR A 576 3.47 22.32 -19.89
CA THR A 576 4.51 22.43 -20.92
C THR A 576 4.76 23.90 -21.24
N VAL A 577 6.03 24.28 -21.29
CA VAL A 577 6.46 25.63 -21.69
C VAL A 577 7.40 25.54 -22.89
N SER A 578 7.61 26.68 -23.56
CA SER A 578 8.55 26.73 -24.68
C SER A 578 9.98 26.47 -24.23
N GLY A 579 10.68 25.54 -24.90
CA GLY A 579 12.10 25.23 -24.64
C GLY A 579 13.05 26.42 -24.77
N VAL A 580 12.63 27.52 -25.39
CA VAL A 580 13.39 28.79 -25.42
C VAL A 580 13.58 29.38 -24.02
N SER A 581 12.71 29.05 -23.07
CA SER A 581 12.86 29.43 -21.65
C SER A 581 13.99 28.70 -20.92
N GLY A 582 14.59 27.68 -21.53
CA GLY A 582 15.54 26.77 -20.90
C GLY A 582 14.90 25.63 -20.12
N PHE A 583 13.56 25.52 -20.11
CA PHE A 583 12.78 24.48 -19.44
C PHE A 583 11.74 23.91 -20.39
N THR A 584 11.34 22.65 -20.19
CA THR A 584 10.27 22.00 -20.95
C THR A 584 8.93 22.01 -20.20
N SER A 585 8.99 22.23 -18.89
CA SER A 585 7.80 22.33 -18.05
C SER A 585 7.93 23.38 -16.93
N GLN A 586 6.79 23.91 -16.49
CA GLN A 586 6.72 24.78 -15.31
C GLN A 586 5.60 24.30 -14.39
N THR A 587 5.91 24.18 -13.09
CA THR A 587 4.89 23.84 -12.09
C THR A 587 4.19 25.10 -11.61
N ILE A 588 2.88 25.19 -11.82
CA ILE A 588 2.02 26.31 -11.42
C ILE A 588 0.77 25.81 -10.70
N ASN A 589 0.08 26.68 -9.96
CA ASN A 589 -1.22 26.39 -9.35
C ASN A 589 -2.34 26.56 -10.39
N ALA A 590 -2.70 25.51 -11.11
CA ALA A 590 -3.61 25.58 -12.26
C ALA A 590 -4.78 24.59 -12.23
N ALA A 591 -4.67 23.47 -11.51
CA ALA A 591 -5.71 22.45 -11.57
C ALA A 591 -6.85 22.72 -10.57
N TRP A 592 -8.06 22.42 -11.03
CA TRP A 592 -9.28 22.44 -10.23
C TRP A 592 -10.03 21.13 -10.40
N VAL A 593 -10.36 20.49 -9.27
CA VAL A 593 -11.12 19.23 -9.25
C VAL A 593 -12.35 19.42 -8.36
N SER A 594 -13.53 19.15 -8.91
CA SER A 594 -14.78 19.10 -8.16
C SER A 594 -15.22 17.65 -7.97
N ARG A 595 -15.62 17.30 -6.75
CA ARG A 595 -16.18 16.00 -6.40
C ARG A 595 -17.47 16.21 -5.65
N SER A 596 -18.50 15.42 -5.99
CA SER A 596 -19.72 15.33 -5.20
C SER A 596 -20.15 13.89 -5.07
N GLY A 597 -20.83 13.55 -3.99
CA GLY A 597 -21.27 12.19 -3.78
C GLY A 597 -22.41 12.06 -2.79
N LEU A 598 -23.03 10.90 -2.85
CA LEU A 598 -24.08 10.47 -1.94
C LEU A 598 -23.65 9.17 -1.27
N GLU A 599 -23.69 9.14 0.06
CA GLU A 599 -23.37 7.97 0.86
C GLU A 599 -24.60 7.53 1.64
N LEU A 600 -24.91 6.24 1.59
CA LEU A 600 -25.99 5.60 2.32
C LEU A 600 -25.44 4.49 3.21
N GLU A 601 -25.80 4.51 4.48
CA GLU A 601 -25.61 3.42 5.42
C GLU A 601 -26.99 2.97 5.91
N LEU A 602 -27.34 1.70 5.73
CA LEU A 602 -28.61 1.11 6.13
C LEU A 602 -28.35 -0.13 6.99
N GLY A 603 -28.81 -0.10 8.22
CA GLY A 603 -28.80 -1.24 9.15
C GLY A 603 -30.22 -1.70 9.45
N VAL A 604 -30.49 -3.00 9.30
CA VAL A 604 -31.79 -3.60 9.58
C VAL A 604 -31.65 -4.81 10.50
N ASP A 605 -32.24 -4.73 11.70
CA ASP A 605 -32.34 -5.86 12.63
C ASP A 605 -33.53 -6.73 12.23
N ILE A 606 -33.28 -7.78 11.43
CA ILE A 606 -34.30 -8.71 10.96
C ILE A 606 -34.90 -9.47 12.13
N MET A 607 -34.03 -9.96 13.03
CA MET A 607 -34.42 -10.71 14.21
C MET A 607 -33.50 -10.36 15.37
N LYS A 608 -34.08 -10.06 16.51
CA LYS A 608 -33.35 -9.81 17.75
C LYS A 608 -34.03 -10.59 18.89
N LYS A 609 -33.45 -11.75 19.22
CA LYS A 609 -33.87 -12.63 20.34
C LYS A 609 -32.73 -12.75 21.34
N LYS A 610 -33.02 -13.34 22.51
CA LYS A 610 -32.03 -13.50 23.60
C LYS A 610 -30.78 -14.24 23.12
N ASP A 611 -30.95 -15.29 22.32
CA ASP A 611 -29.89 -16.22 21.92
C ASP A 611 -29.60 -16.17 20.39
N PHE A 612 -30.29 -15.29 19.62
CA PHE A 612 -30.12 -15.15 18.19
C PHE A 612 -30.37 -13.74 17.69
N ASN A 613 -29.36 -13.12 17.08
CA ASN A 613 -29.47 -11.82 16.47
C ASN A 613 -29.09 -11.90 14.99
N TRP A 614 -29.97 -11.41 14.11
CA TRP A 614 -29.71 -11.29 12.69
C TRP A 614 -29.88 -9.85 12.25
N THR A 615 -28.77 -9.22 11.88
CA THR A 615 -28.71 -7.83 11.40
C THR A 615 -28.09 -7.81 10.00
N ILE A 616 -28.70 -7.06 9.10
CA ILE A 616 -28.14 -6.77 7.76
C ILE A 616 -27.67 -5.32 7.78
N ASN A 617 -26.40 -5.09 7.45
CA ASN A 617 -25.84 -3.77 7.23
C ASN A 617 -25.43 -3.64 5.75
N THR A 618 -25.89 -2.56 5.11
CA THR A 618 -25.60 -2.26 3.71
C THR A 618 -25.04 -0.86 3.63
N THR A 619 -23.95 -0.71 2.87
CA THR A 619 -23.37 0.59 2.54
C THR A 619 -23.38 0.77 1.02
N ALA A 620 -23.74 1.97 0.57
CA ALA A 620 -23.68 2.34 -0.84
C ALA A 620 -23.09 3.74 -0.96
N ALA A 621 -22.26 3.95 -1.98
CA ALA A 621 -21.70 5.26 -2.28
C ALA A 621 -21.76 5.51 -3.79
N TYR A 622 -22.15 6.72 -4.15
CA TYR A 622 -22.09 7.22 -5.52
C TYR A 622 -21.18 8.44 -5.56
N LEU A 623 -20.17 8.42 -6.43
CA LEU A 623 -19.20 9.50 -6.59
C LEU A 623 -19.23 10.04 -8.01
N LEU A 624 -19.36 11.35 -8.14
CA LEU A 624 -19.14 12.10 -9.37
C LEU A 624 -17.90 12.99 -9.18
N ALA A 625 -16.89 12.80 -10.02
CA ALA A 625 -15.67 13.61 -10.02
C ALA A 625 -15.43 14.23 -11.39
N VAL A 626 -15.14 15.52 -11.42
CA VAL A 626 -14.85 16.28 -12.65
C VAL A 626 -13.56 17.06 -12.43
N SER A 627 -12.61 16.90 -13.34
CA SER A 627 -11.37 17.67 -13.38
C SER A 627 -11.49 18.78 -14.44
N TYR A 628 -11.18 20.01 -14.04
CA TYR A 628 -11.18 21.18 -14.90
C TYR A 628 -9.72 21.63 -15.09
N THR A 629 -9.15 21.33 -16.26
CA THR A 629 -7.77 21.71 -16.63
C THR A 629 -7.74 22.91 -17.57
N HIS A 630 -8.72 23.81 -17.51
CA HIS A 630 -8.72 25.00 -18.34
C HIS A 630 -7.77 26.07 -17.78
N LEU A 631 -6.64 26.26 -18.45
CA LEU A 631 -5.89 27.51 -18.38
C LEU A 631 -6.85 28.61 -18.88
N ARG A 632 -7.19 29.57 -18.02
CA ARG A 632 -8.01 30.72 -18.46
C ARG A 632 -7.28 31.45 -19.56
N ALA A 633 -7.85 31.50 -20.76
CA ALA A 633 -7.30 32.23 -21.91
C ALA A 633 -7.06 33.75 -21.63
N HIS A 634 -7.52 34.27 -20.50
CA HIS A 634 -7.33 35.66 -20.08
C HIS A 634 -5.95 35.96 -19.46
N GLU A 635 -5.23 34.97 -18.95
CA GLU A 635 -3.91 35.23 -18.36
C GLU A 635 -2.76 35.21 -19.37
N THR A 636 -2.99 34.64 -20.56
CA THR A 636 -2.03 34.63 -21.66
C THR A 636 -1.94 35.95 -22.45
N LYS A 637 -2.89 36.88 -22.26
CA LYS A 637 -2.87 38.20 -22.93
C LYS A 637 -2.16 39.30 -22.18
N ALA A 638 -1.76 39.08 -20.95
CA ALA A 638 -1.11 40.11 -20.11
C ALA A 638 0.40 40.02 -20.07
N ASN A 639 1.02 38.99 -20.70
CA ASN A 639 2.46 38.75 -20.67
C ASN A 639 3.09 38.58 -22.08
N LEU A 640 2.48 39.22 -23.09
CA LEU A 640 3.11 39.46 -24.40
C LEU A 640 3.43 40.92 -24.59
#